data_743de4258c313884e1a910693ecd3c34
#
_entry.id   743de4258c313884e1a910693ecd3c34
#
_cell.length_a   1.000
_cell.length_b   1.000
_cell.length_c   1.000
_cell.angle_alpha   90.00
_cell.angle_beta   90.00
_cell.angle_gamma   90.00
#
_symmetry.space_group_name_H-M   'P 1'
#
loop_
_entity.id
_entity.type
_entity.pdbx_description
1 polymer ?
#
loop_
_entity_poly.entity_id
_entity_poly.type
_entity_poly.pdbx_seq_one_letter_code
_entity_poly.pdbx_strand_id
1 'polypeptide(L)'
;MNRLHWIRQPQLIKTKLRHWLSISAAVVSAALAAAAPMAAQSLQETVHAINQSRVDTRVLYITAHPDDETPSLMTYLARGLNADVAILTLTRGQGGQNAIGPEQDGELGIIRTTELLRADSYYGVHQYFTRAVDTGFSKSAKRTMDIWGPVIPLEDMVRVIRTFRPNVVINGWGGVHWGHGQHQASGIYTPIAIADAADPTEFPEQIAEGLKPWKVGLELRPAAFFFGPGAHSVPEGAVKLPVNDVSPLLGQSYVDIGIEGRAQHRSQGTPMQSNSPFFHTPVYLITEHGEEAGGGFDAKLLAQPITSLAERFPQFRAALAPQLTSADRLLGEAVKSALNLNRVEAADKLASAAKDIAGLRDKVSQAGGGESAGLLGELAGVQDRINTALIDDLALPIDAQADRHELVAGESFTVNVSFLDSPAVPFHWSVDQSSLLLPDGWTATFEGGNTDGKKYLFHVSIPAGAAPPKAPVDAILPFPPPLVRIDVHATVDGYNFGIRQTVENAEAKTTDVETFPLELIPAVTLTVDPTEVMLPVKSSSQPFELLARVRYHGTTPAKVAVGLGAPDGWNVKPIAPLDYSVPGSQLIKYVVQPPANIAIGPYPLHPFARLGDETFRTSVEPLPSLPTRDWSKPDNATVHVLDLNMPRDLRVGYIAGDNDLVPDSLRNIGVQVDMLDEVQLAFGDLSKYDAIVVGIRAYELRPDAMAANARLLDYVKNGGTLLVEYERDFAWNRYQPAPFKAMMARQAVRVTNPDSPVRFLVPDSPLLNTPNKITLADFNGWIQERGVYFWSTWDPRYKALLGLQDPNEPEATGGLVYAHDGKGLYIYTGLDFFRELPAGIPGAYRLFVNLISQTPRPQNLQ
;
A
#
# COMPACT_ATOMS: atom_id res chain seq x y z
N MET A 1 45.69 33.88 -32.57
CA MET A 1 46.70 33.09 -33.30
C MET A 1 47.06 31.88 -32.51
N ASN A 2 46.98 30.73 -33.19
CA ASN A 2 47.37 29.32 -32.93
C ASN A 2 46.29 28.53 -32.25
N ARG A 3 45.45 27.87 -32.96
CA ARG A 3 45.29 26.73 -33.91
C ARG A 3 46.06 25.46 -33.48
N LEU A 4 45.25 24.42 -33.10
CA LEU A 4 45.33 23.03 -33.52
C LEU A 4 46.55 22.21 -33.12
N HIS A 5 46.31 21.22 -32.24
CA HIS A 5 46.86 19.87 -32.36
C HIS A 5 46.00 18.84 -31.64
N TRP A 6 45.03 18.33 -32.37
CA TRP A 6 44.30 17.12 -31.98
C TRP A 6 44.11 16.24 -33.22
N ILE A 7 45.16 15.58 -33.66
CA ILE A 7 45.04 14.41 -34.53
C ILE A 7 46.30 13.54 -34.31
N ARG A 8 46.12 12.44 -33.63
CA ARG A 8 46.78 11.13 -33.81
C ARG A 8 46.81 10.35 -32.49
N GLN A 9 45.78 9.54 -32.23
CA GLN A 9 45.96 8.22 -31.61
C GLN A 9 44.72 7.34 -31.79
N PRO A 10 44.63 6.56 -32.91
CA PRO A 10 43.53 5.59 -33.08
C PRO A 10 43.72 4.33 -32.23
N GLN A 11 44.84 4.10 -31.59
CA GLN A 11 45.10 2.86 -30.83
C GLN A 11 44.60 2.91 -29.38
N LEU A 12 44.49 4.09 -28.76
CA LEU A 12 43.98 4.22 -27.41
C LEU A 12 42.44 4.07 -27.30
N ILE A 13 41.74 4.29 -28.41
CA ILE A 13 40.26 4.14 -28.44
C ILE A 13 39.89 2.64 -28.54
N LYS A 14 40.66 1.84 -29.27
CA LYS A 14 40.40 0.37 -29.36
C LYS A 14 40.70 -0.37 -28.06
N THR A 15 41.66 0.06 -27.28
CA THR A 15 41.95 -0.55 -25.96
C THR A 15 40.98 -0.14 -24.90
N LYS A 16 40.50 1.09 -24.92
CA LYS A 16 39.44 1.53 -24.00
C LYS A 16 38.09 0.90 -24.35
N LEU A 17 37.74 0.70 -25.62
CA LEU A 17 36.52 0.01 -26.01
C LEU A 17 36.51 -1.45 -25.62
N ARG A 18 37.69 -2.15 -25.73
CA ARG A 18 37.82 -3.54 -25.26
C ARG A 18 37.78 -3.66 -23.74
N HIS A 19 38.31 -2.69 -23.00
CA HIS A 19 38.18 -2.67 -21.54
C HIS A 19 36.75 -2.34 -21.09
N TRP A 20 36.05 -1.49 -21.80
CA TRP A 20 34.63 -1.21 -21.52
C TRP A 20 33.72 -2.39 -21.84
N LEU A 21 33.97 -3.11 -22.96
CA LEU A 21 33.23 -4.34 -23.30
C LEU A 21 33.54 -5.50 -22.37
N SER A 22 34.78 -5.62 -21.85
CA SER A 22 35.10 -6.63 -20.84
C SER A 22 34.61 -6.29 -19.44
N ILE A 23 34.52 -5.00 -19.08
CA ILE A 23 33.90 -4.56 -17.84
C ILE A 23 32.39 -4.72 -17.93
N SER A 24 31.74 -4.41 -19.05
CA SER A 24 30.32 -4.62 -19.25
C SER A 24 29.94 -6.12 -19.25
N ALA A 25 30.77 -6.99 -19.82
CA ALA A 25 30.55 -8.43 -19.77
C ALA A 25 30.80 -9.02 -18.37
N ALA A 26 31.76 -8.49 -17.61
CA ALA A 26 32.00 -8.88 -16.22
C ALA A 26 30.94 -8.35 -15.26
N VAL A 27 30.38 -7.15 -15.51
CA VAL A 27 29.29 -6.57 -14.74
C VAL A 27 27.98 -7.29 -15.05
N VAL A 28 27.72 -7.66 -16.31
CA VAL A 28 26.55 -8.49 -16.67
C VAL A 28 26.69 -9.91 -16.12
N SER A 29 27.88 -10.49 -16.10
CA SER A 29 28.13 -11.79 -15.45
C SER A 29 28.06 -11.69 -13.90
N ALA A 30 28.44 -10.56 -13.31
CA ALA A 30 28.30 -10.32 -11.88
C ALA A 30 26.86 -9.95 -11.49
N ALA A 31 26.11 -9.28 -12.37
CA ALA A 31 24.68 -9.00 -12.15
C ALA A 31 23.83 -10.28 -12.32
N LEU A 32 24.21 -11.19 -13.22
CA LEU A 32 23.58 -12.52 -13.32
C LEU A 32 23.97 -13.45 -12.14
N ALA A 33 25.09 -13.18 -11.46
CA ALA A 33 25.48 -13.86 -10.22
C ALA A 33 24.89 -13.17 -8.97
N ALA A 34 24.41 -11.94 -9.11
CA ALA A 34 23.71 -11.17 -8.09
C ALA A 34 22.18 -11.11 -8.30
N ALA A 35 21.60 -11.81 -9.31
CA ALA A 35 20.26 -12.34 -9.16
C ALA A 35 20.35 -13.22 -7.92
N ALA A 36 20.00 -12.61 -6.77
CA ALA A 36 19.98 -13.34 -5.53
C ALA A 36 19.22 -14.61 -5.86
N PRO A 37 19.81 -15.79 -5.71
CA PRO A 37 19.02 -16.97 -5.68
C PRO A 37 17.93 -16.65 -4.66
N MET A 38 16.70 -16.95 -4.96
CA MET A 38 15.73 -17.17 -3.91
C MET A 38 16.52 -17.94 -2.86
N ALA A 39 16.80 -17.26 -1.76
CA ALA A 39 17.79 -17.71 -0.83
C ALA A 39 17.42 -19.13 -0.46
N ALA A 40 18.32 -20.05 -0.61
CA ALA A 40 18.19 -21.35 0.05
C ALA A 40 17.75 -21.00 1.47
N GLN A 41 16.54 -21.39 1.85
CA GLN A 41 15.91 -20.87 3.06
C GLN A 41 16.87 -21.09 4.21
N SER A 42 17.02 -20.09 5.03
CA SER A 42 17.99 -20.13 6.11
C SER A 42 17.65 -21.28 7.04
N LEU A 43 18.65 -21.85 7.71
CA LEU A 43 18.42 -22.86 8.75
C LEU A 43 17.36 -22.36 9.77
N GLN A 44 17.33 -21.07 10.03
CA GLN A 44 16.39 -20.44 10.96
C GLN A 44 14.96 -20.58 10.47
N GLU A 45 14.69 -20.33 9.17
CA GLU A 45 13.36 -20.48 8.59
C GLU A 45 12.94 -21.96 8.55
N THR A 46 13.83 -22.86 8.16
CA THR A 46 13.56 -24.32 8.20
C THR A 46 13.16 -24.77 9.60
N VAL A 47 13.96 -24.41 10.63
CA VAL A 47 13.66 -24.78 12.03
C VAL A 47 12.36 -24.14 12.51
N HIS A 48 12.09 -22.89 12.13
CA HIS A 48 10.83 -22.20 12.43
C HIS A 48 9.64 -22.94 11.81
N ALA A 49 9.68 -23.24 10.54
CA ALA A 49 8.61 -23.97 9.84
C ALA A 49 8.33 -25.35 10.46
N ILE A 50 9.39 -26.08 10.84
CA ILE A 50 9.23 -27.37 11.57
C ILE A 50 8.54 -27.15 12.92
N ASN A 51 8.94 -26.12 13.70
CA ASN A 51 8.31 -25.83 14.99
C ASN A 51 6.86 -25.39 14.82
N GLN A 52 6.57 -24.56 13.81
CA GLN A 52 5.20 -24.11 13.50
C GLN A 52 4.29 -25.31 13.16
N SER A 53 4.80 -26.35 12.49
CA SER A 53 4.03 -27.56 12.20
C SER A 53 3.65 -28.37 13.44
N ARG A 54 4.26 -28.09 14.61
CA ARG A 54 3.96 -28.71 15.91
C ARG A 54 2.92 -27.96 16.73
N VAL A 55 2.55 -26.74 16.30
CA VAL A 55 1.59 -25.88 17.01
C VAL A 55 0.29 -25.84 16.23
N ASP A 56 -0.84 -26.03 16.93
CA ASP A 56 -2.17 -26.04 16.34
C ASP A 56 -2.90 -24.70 16.50
N THR A 57 -2.40 -23.81 17.35
CA THR A 57 -3.03 -22.50 17.58
C THR A 57 -2.90 -21.60 16.36
N ARG A 58 -4.05 -21.08 15.92
CA ARG A 58 -4.18 -20.00 14.92
C ARG A 58 -4.66 -18.74 15.61
N VAL A 59 -3.94 -17.65 15.42
CA VAL A 59 -4.24 -16.33 16.00
C VAL A 59 -4.58 -15.36 14.89
N LEU A 60 -5.74 -14.73 14.95
CA LEU A 60 -6.13 -13.65 14.05
C LEU A 60 -6.07 -12.32 14.81
N TYR A 61 -5.18 -11.42 14.39
CA TYR A 61 -5.12 -10.04 14.88
C TYR A 61 -5.93 -9.14 13.96
N ILE A 62 -6.89 -8.39 14.51
CA ILE A 62 -7.77 -7.52 13.72
C ILE A 62 -7.48 -6.06 14.01
N THR A 63 -7.26 -5.27 12.95
CA THR A 63 -6.94 -3.85 13.04
C THR A 63 -7.55 -3.04 11.90
N ALA A 64 -7.41 -1.70 11.91
CA ALA A 64 -8.06 -0.81 10.96
C ALA A 64 -7.21 -0.49 9.72
N HIS A 65 -5.91 -0.20 9.91
CA HIS A 65 -5.02 0.24 8.82
C HIS A 65 -3.71 -0.55 8.79
N PRO A 66 -3.01 -0.60 7.64
CA PRO A 66 -1.61 -0.98 7.60
C PRO A 66 -0.78 -0.06 8.50
N ASP A 67 0.03 -0.60 9.39
CA ASP A 67 0.84 0.04 10.45
C ASP A 67 0.19 0.15 11.85
N ASP A 68 -1.02 -0.36 12.01
CA ASP A 68 -1.69 -0.45 13.33
C ASP A 68 -1.31 -1.72 14.10
N GLU A 69 -0.65 -2.68 13.47
CA GLU A 69 -0.23 -3.91 14.13
C GLU A 69 0.72 -3.61 15.30
N THR A 70 0.70 -4.47 16.30
CA THR A 70 1.67 -4.44 17.39
C THR A 70 2.88 -5.32 17.00
N PRO A 71 3.96 -4.75 16.45
CA PRO A 71 5.02 -5.50 15.77
C PRO A 71 5.66 -6.58 16.65
N SER A 72 5.98 -6.23 17.90
CA SER A 72 6.58 -7.15 18.88
C SER A 72 5.65 -8.30 19.26
N LEU A 73 4.34 -8.04 19.31
CA LEU A 73 3.34 -9.07 19.56
C LEU A 73 3.26 -10.05 18.38
N MET A 74 3.18 -9.52 17.16
CA MET A 74 3.13 -10.36 15.95
C MET A 74 4.34 -11.27 15.86
N THR A 75 5.53 -10.70 16.04
CA THR A 75 6.79 -11.46 16.01
C THR A 75 6.87 -12.50 17.12
N TYR A 76 6.45 -12.16 18.34
CA TYR A 76 6.46 -13.10 19.46
C TYR A 76 5.49 -14.28 19.23
N LEU A 77 4.26 -13.99 18.78
CA LEU A 77 3.26 -15.04 18.53
C LEU A 77 3.72 -15.98 17.40
N ALA A 78 4.19 -15.43 16.29
CA ALA A 78 4.58 -16.23 15.11
C ALA A 78 5.94 -16.89 15.31
N ARG A 79 7.00 -16.12 15.59
CA ARG A 79 8.37 -16.64 15.64
C ARG A 79 8.81 -17.12 17.03
N GLY A 80 8.19 -16.63 18.11
CA GLY A 80 8.47 -17.06 19.48
C GLY A 80 7.66 -18.27 19.89
N LEU A 81 6.35 -18.21 19.71
CA LEU A 81 5.43 -19.30 20.06
C LEU A 81 5.17 -20.26 18.90
N ASN A 82 5.61 -19.94 17.70
CA ASN A 82 5.37 -20.69 16.46
C ASN A 82 3.87 -20.92 16.16
N ALA A 83 3.00 -20.02 16.63
CA ALA A 83 1.60 -20.03 16.27
C ALA A 83 1.44 -19.67 14.79
N ASP A 84 0.37 -20.15 14.16
CA ASP A 84 -0.03 -19.69 12.83
C ASP A 84 -0.79 -18.37 13.01
N VAL A 85 -0.19 -17.26 12.59
CA VAL A 85 -0.70 -15.92 12.87
C VAL A 85 -1.11 -15.23 11.57
N ALA A 86 -2.29 -14.63 11.57
CA ALA A 86 -2.75 -13.77 10.51
C ALA A 86 -3.15 -12.39 11.05
N ILE A 87 -2.97 -11.37 10.21
CA ILE A 87 -3.50 -10.03 10.45
C ILE A 87 -4.68 -9.82 9.49
N LEU A 88 -5.78 -9.30 10.00
CA LEU A 88 -6.88 -8.76 9.22
C LEU A 88 -6.90 -7.25 9.39
N THR A 89 -6.57 -6.55 8.33
CA THR A 89 -6.60 -5.09 8.28
C THR A 89 -7.85 -4.64 7.53
N LEU A 90 -8.73 -3.83 8.16
CA LEU A 90 -10.02 -3.52 7.58
C LEU A 90 -9.91 -2.68 6.31
N THR A 91 -8.95 -1.78 6.23
CA THR A 91 -8.71 -0.93 5.04
C THR A 91 -7.29 -1.09 4.53
N ARG A 92 -7.04 -0.59 3.33
CA ARG A 92 -5.67 -0.52 2.78
C ARG A 92 -4.96 0.80 3.10
N GLY A 93 -5.57 1.66 3.92
CA GLY A 93 -5.02 2.94 4.32
C GLY A 93 -4.95 3.98 3.19
N GLN A 94 -5.85 3.89 2.21
CA GLN A 94 -5.88 4.74 1.01
C GLN A 94 -6.06 6.23 1.35
N GLY A 95 -6.79 6.54 2.42
CA GLY A 95 -7.04 7.91 2.88
C GLY A 95 -5.93 8.54 3.70
N GLY A 96 -4.81 7.82 3.88
CA GLY A 96 -3.67 8.29 4.63
C GLY A 96 -2.80 9.31 3.89
N GLN A 97 -1.68 9.68 4.50
CA GLN A 97 -0.62 10.47 3.87
C GLN A 97 0.45 9.55 3.27
N ASN A 98 1.14 10.04 2.25
CA ASN A 98 2.27 9.35 1.62
C ASN A 98 3.53 10.21 1.78
N ALA A 99 4.50 9.73 2.58
CA ALA A 99 5.75 10.42 2.82
C ALA A 99 6.85 10.14 1.76
N ILE A 100 6.57 9.27 0.77
CA ILE A 100 7.58 8.83 -0.20
C ILE A 100 7.21 9.13 -1.66
N GLY A 101 5.96 9.54 -1.91
CA GLY A 101 5.50 9.79 -3.27
C GLY A 101 4.21 10.60 -3.32
N PRO A 102 3.78 10.98 -4.53
CA PRO A 102 2.57 11.75 -4.74
C PRO A 102 1.30 10.89 -4.76
N GLU A 103 1.43 9.58 -4.70
CA GLU A 103 0.32 8.64 -4.84
C GLU A 103 -0.67 8.80 -3.69
N GLN A 104 -1.96 8.81 -4.03
CA GLN A 104 -3.09 8.95 -3.12
C GLN A 104 -4.13 7.86 -3.43
N ASP A 105 -5.13 7.73 -2.59
CA ASP A 105 -6.27 6.82 -2.78
C ASP A 105 -5.85 5.37 -3.11
N GLY A 106 -6.38 4.80 -4.18
CA GLY A 106 -6.11 3.41 -4.57
C GLY A 106 -4.65 3.11 -4.82
N GLU A 107 -3.91 4.05 -5.38
CA GLU A 107 -2.46 3.96 -5.62
C GLU A 107 -1.70 3.83 -4.29
N LEU A 108 -2.01 4.68 -3.32
CA LEU A 108 -1.46 4.59 -1.98
C LEU A 108 -1.84 3.27 -1.28
N GLY A 109 -3.06 2.79 -1.52
CA GLY A 109 -3.52 1.50 -1.01
C GLY A 109 -2.65 0.32 -1.46
N ILE A 110 -2.20 0.31 -2.71
CA ILE A 110 -1.27 -0.70 -3.24
C ILE A 110 0.09 -0.59 -2.57
N ILE A 111 0.61 0.63 -2.43
CA ILE A 111 1.90 0.87 -1.78
C ILE A 111 1.85 0.38 -0.33
N ARG A 112 0.86 0.80 0.45
CA ARG A 112 0.73 0.41 1.85
C ARG A 112 0.46 -1.09 2.04
N THR A 113 -0.29 -1.71 1.12
CA THR A 113 -0.44 -3.17 1.09
C THR A 113 0.92 -3.87 0.91
N THR A 114 1.74 -3.38 -0.03
CA THR A 114 3.07 -3.96 -0.29
C THR A 114 4.02 -3.73 0.88
N GLU A 115 3.97 -2.58 1.52
CA GLU A 115 4.75 -2.27 2.72
C GLU A 115 4.37 -3.19 3.87
N LEU A 116 3.08 -3.41 4.10
CA LEU A 116 2.59 -4.32 5.14
C LEU A 116 3.03 -5.77 4.87
N LEU A 117 2.93 -6.26 3.64
CA LEU A 117 3.41 -7.60 3.29
C LEU A 117 4.91 -7.77 3.52
N ARG A 118 5.70 -6.71 3.29
CA ARG A 118 7.13 -6.72 3.66
C ARG A 118 7.31 -6.78 5.17
N ALA A 119 6.54 -6.01 5.94
CA ALA A 119 6.56 -6.06 7.40
C ALA A 119 6.17 -7.46 7.92
N ASP A 120 5.13 -8.05 7.35
CA ASP A 120 4.62 -9.38 7.68
C ASP A 120 5.68 -10.47 7.48
N SER A 121 6.54 -10.34 6.48
CA SER A 121 7.64 -11.27 6.25
C SER A 121 8.67 -11.28 7.40
N TYR A 122 8.89 -10.13 8.04
CA TYR A 122 9.71 -10.05 9.26
C TYR A 122 9.00 -10.71 10.44
N TYR A 123 7.71 -10.43 10.62
CA TYR A 123 6.92 -10.99 11.71
C TYR A 123 6.69 -12.49 11.57
N GLY A 124 6.58 -12.99 10.34
CA GLY A 124 6.22 -14.38 10.02
C GLY A 124 4.71 -14.61 10.06
N VAL A 125 3.92 -13.67 9.54
CA VAL A 125 2.44 -13.70 9.60
C VAL A 125 1.82 -13.64 8.21
N HIS A 126 0.53 -14.03 8.12
CA HIS A 126 -0.30 -13.90 6.91
C HIS A 126 -1.13 -12.63 6.95
N GLN A 127 -1.54 -12.11 5.78
CA GLN A 127 -2.32 -10.88 5.67
C GLN A 127 -3.66 -11.12 5.00
N TYR A 128 -4.71 -10.52 5.59
CA TYR A 128 -6.04 -10.39 5.02
C TYR A 128 -6.52 -8.94 5.06
N PHE A 129 -7.43 -8.60 4.16
CA PHE A 129 -8.07 -7.29 4.09
C PHE A 129 -9.59 -7.42 4.03
N THR A 130 -10.29 -6.28 4.17
CA THR A 130 -11.69 -6.15 3.76
C THR A 130 -11.79 -5.19 2.57
N ARG A 131 -13.00 -5.09 2.01
CA ARG A 131 -13.34 -4.10 0.97
C ARG A 131 -13.65 -2.71 1.53
N ALA A 132 -13.56 -2.52 2.84
CA ALA A 132 -13.76 -1.22 3.43
C ALA A 132 -12.68 -0.24 2.97
N VAL A 133 -13.10 0.99 2.61
CA VAL A 133 -12.21 2.02 2.09
C VAL A 133 -11.85 2.99 3.20
N ASP A 134 -10.57 3.30 3.33
CA ASP A 134 -10.13 4.38 4.20
C ASP A 134 -10.45 5.73 3.55
N THR A 135 -11.32 6.49 4.19
CA THR A 135 -11.76 7.82 3.75
C THR A 135 -11.09 8.94 4.53
N GLY A 136 -9.92 8.68 5.09
CA GLY A 136 -9.19 9.59 5.93
C GLY A 136 -9.65 9.57 7.38
N PHE A 137 -9.19 10.54 8.16
CA PHE A 137 -9.43 10.55 9.60
C PHE A 137 -10.90 10.81 9.94
N SER A 138 -11.49 9.94 10.73
CA SER A 138 -12.82 10.09 11.33
C SER A 138 -12.70 10.21 12.84
N LYS A 139 -13.51 11.05 13.47
CA LYS A 139 -13.49 11.25 14.94
C LYS A 139 -14.41 10.30 15.70
N SER A 140 -15.26 9.54 15.04
CA SER A 140 -16.19 8.64 15.72
C SER A 140 -16.45 7.36 14.95
N ALA A 141 -16.64 6.27 15.69
CA ALA A 141 -17.07 5.00 15.12
C ALA A 141 -18.36 5.17 14.31
N LYS A 142 -19.35 5.92 14.83
CA LYS A 142 -20.62 6.11 14.14
C LYS A 142 -20.42 6.63 12.71
N ARG A 143 -19.62 7.69 12.53
CA ARG A 143 -19.36 8.25 11.20
C ARG A 143 -18.68 7.22 10.28
N THR A 144 -17.69 6.51 10.78
CA THR A 144 -17.03 5.45 10.02
C THR A 144 -17.99 4.35 9.59
N MET A 145 -18.80 3.87 10.53
CA MET A 145 -19.78 2.82 10.27
C MET A 145 -20.90 3.29 9.32
N ASP A 146 -21.30 4.56 9.39
CA ASP A 146 -22.25 5.15 8.44
C ASP A 146 -21.68 5.16 7.00
N ILE A 147 -20.35 5.40 6.85
CA ILE A 147 -19.66 5.43 5.54
C ILE A 147 -19.46 4.02 5.01
N TRP A 148 -18.93 3.11 5.81
CA TRP A 148 -18.64 1.74 5.37
C TRP A 148 -19.90 0.91 5.13
N GLY A 149 -21.00 1.28 5.80
CA GLY A 149 -22.19 0.47 5.89
C GLY A 149 -22.00 -0.74 6.81
N PRO A 150 -23.08 -1.39 7.25
CA PRO A 150 -23.00 -2.50 8.18
C PRO A 150 -22.56 -3.81 7.51
N VAL A 151 -22.81 -3.98 6.21
CA VAL A 151 -22.71 -5.28 5.53
C VAL A 151 -21.27 -5.59 5.11
N ILE A 152 -20.62 -4.70 4.36
CA ILE A 152 -19.34 -4.99 3.70
C ILE A 152 -18.24 -5.38 4.69
N PRO A 153 -17.96 -4.61 5.77
CA PRO A 153 -16.90 -5.01 6.69
C PRO A 153 -17.20 -6.35 7.37
N LEU A 154 -18.45 -6.57 7.83
CA LEU A 154 -18.82 -7.79 8.53
C LEU A 154 -18.76 -9.02 7.62
N GLU A 155 -19.27 -8.92 6.39
CA GLU A 155 -19.20 -10.00 5.41
C GLU A 155 -17.76 -10.48 5.20
N ASP A 156 -16.83 -9.54 4.99
CA ASP A 156 -15.43 -9.86 4.75
C ASP A 156 -14.74 -10.39 6.02
N MET A 157 -14.98 -9.79 7.18
CA MET A 157 -14.45 -10.25 8.47
C MET A 157 -14.91 -11.68 8.78
N VAL A 158 -16.20 -11.98 8.59
CA VAL A 158 -16.78 -13.32 8.76
C VAL A 158 -16.14 -14.30 7.77
N ARG A 159 -15.95 -13.89 6.52
CA ARG A 159 -15.27 -14.72 5.51
C ARG A 159 -13.83 -15.05 5.94
N VAL A 160 -13.08 -14.08 6.44
CA VAL A 160 -11.71 -14.31 6.94
C VAL A 160 -11.73 -15.27 8.13
N ILE A 161 -12.62 -15.09 9.10
CA ILE A 161 -12.71 -15.97 10.27
C ILE A 161 -13.07 -17.40 9.83
N ARG A 162 -14.03 -17.59 8.92
CA ARG A 162 -14.42 -18.91 8.39
C ARG A 162 -13.34 -19.56 7.53
N THR A 163 -12.50 -18.76 6.85
CA THR A 163 -11.39 -19.24 6.02
C THR A 163 -10.17 -19.60 6.86
N PHE A 164 -9.68 -18.68 7.69
CA PHE A 164 -8.49 -18.87 8.52
C PHE A 164 -8.75 -19.76 9.74
N ARG A 165 -9.97 -19.75 10.28
CA ARG A 165 -10.42 -20.55 11.44
C ARG A 165 -9.58 -20.33 12.70
N PRO A 166 -9.47 -19.10 13.20
CA PRO A 166 -8.64 -18.79 14.35
C PRO A 166 -9.18 -19.43 15.64
N ASN A 167 -8.28 -19.97 16.46
CA ASN A 167 -8.61 -20.40 17.82
C ASN A 167 -8.72 -19.19 18.74
N VAL A 168 -7.87 -18.19 18.48
CA VAL A 168 -7.78 -16.95 19.22
C VAL A 168 -7.94 -15.76 18.27
N VAL A 169 -8.76 -14.79 18.64
CA VAL A 169 -8.85 -13.50 17.97
C VAL A 169 -8.33 -12.43 18.90
N ILE A 170 -7.45 -11.57 18.41
CA ILE A 170 -6.98 -10.38 19.14
C ILE A 170 -7.62 -9.17 18.48
N ASN A 171 -8.56 -8.54 19.18
CA ASN A 171 -9.19 -7.29 18.80
C ASN A 171 -8.22 -6.13 19.09
N GLY A 172 -7.44 -5.73 18.10
CA GLY A 172 -6.36 -4.76 18.23
C GLY A 172 -6.80 -3.41 18.79
N TRP A 173 -8.05 -3.02 18.56
CA TRP A 173 -8.66 -1.79 19.03
C TRP A 173 -9.83 -1.99 20.00
N GLY A 174 -9.99 -3.19 20.55
CA GLY A 174 -11.03 -3.47 21.55
C GLY A 174 -10.92 -2.55 22.76
N GLY A 175 -12.09 -2.05 23.19
CA GLY A 175 -12.16 -1.13 24.33
C GLY A 175 -11.76 0.31 24.04
N VAL A 176 -11.42 0.67 22.80
CA VAL A 176 -11.12 2.06 22.41
C VAL A 176 -12.40 2.82 22.07
N HIS A 177 -12.63 3.95 22.72
CA HIS A 177 -13.79 4.82 22.51
C HIS A 177 -13.38 6.29 22.27
N TRP A 178 -12.17 6.50 21.77
CA TRP A 178 -11.55 7.80 21.53
C TRP A 178 -10.63 7.75 20.31
N GLY A 179 -10.26 8.91 19.80
CA GLY A 179 -9.33 9.02 18.68
C GLY A 179 -9.98 8.69 17.33
N HIS A 180 -9.28 7.96 16.48
CA HIS A 180 -9.71 7.66 15.12
C HIS A 180 -10.94 6.75 15.10
N GLY A 181 -11.99 7.17 14.39
CA GLY A 181 -13.26 6.43 14.33
C GLY A 181 -13.15 5.06 13.67
N GLN A 182 -12.19 4.89 12.75
CA GLN A 182 -11.93 3.59 12.10
C GLN A 182 -11.35 2.58 13.11
N HIS A 183 -10.47 3.01 14.03
CA HIS A 183 -10.02 2.19 15.15
C HIS A 183 -11.18 1.75 16.04
N GLN A 184 -12.04 2.69 16.41
CA GLN A 184 -13.22 2.40 17.22
C GLN A 184 -14.18 1.44 16.49
N ALA A 185 -14.42 1.65 15.19
CA ALA A 185 -15.28 0.79 14.38
C ALA A 185 -14.72 -0.64 14.26
N SER A 186 -13.40 -0.79 14.03
CA SER A 186 -12.73 -2.09 14.03
C SER A 186 -12.95 -2.83 15.36
N GLY A 187 -12.76 -2.13 16.49
CA GLY A 187 -13.01 -2.69 17.82
C GLY A 187 -14.45 -3.14 18.03
N ILE A 188 -15.42 -2.42 17.48
CA ILE A 188 -16.87 -2.72 17.59
C ILE A 188 -17.26 -3.88 16.65
N TYR A 189 -16.76 -3.91 15.42
CA TYR A 189 -17.11 -4.96 14.45
C TYR A 189 -16.54 -6.32 14.84
N THR A 190 -15.38 -6.38 15.49
CA THR A 190 -14.69 -7.64 15.80
C THR A 190 -15.56 -8.64 16.57
N PRO A 191 -16.16 -8.31 17.75
CA PRO A 191 -17.00 -9.27 18.47
C PRO A 191 -18.27 -9.66 17.69
N ILE A 192 -18.82 -8.76 16.87
CA ILE A 192 -19.97 -9.06 16.00
C ILE A 192 -19.56 -10.12 14.96
N ALA A 193 -18.45 -9.89 14.26
CA ALA A 193 -17.94 -10.82 13.26
C ALA A 193 -17.58 -12.20 13.85
N ILE A 194 -17.09 -12.25 15.10
CA ILE A 194 -16.84 -13.52 15.82
C ILE A 194 -18.15 -14.28 16.04
N ALA A 195 -19.21 -13.59 16.48
CA ALA A 195 -20.52 -14.19 16.69
C ALA A 195 -21.14 -14.68 15.38
N ASP A 196 -21.14 -13.83 14.36
CA ASP A 196 -21.71 -14.11 13.03
C ASP A 196 -20.96 -15.24 12.32
N ALA A 197 -19.66 -15.36 12.51
CA ALA A 197 -18.87 -16.44 11.92
C ALA A 197 -19.29 -17.84 12.44
N ALA A 198 -19.79 -17.90 13.67
CA ALA A 198 -20.27 -19.14 14.27
C ALA A 198 -21.72 -19.48 13.86
N ASP A 199 -22.49 -18.50 13.38
CA ASP A 199 -23.88 -18.69 12.98
C ASP A 199 -23.98 -19.00 11.47
N PRO A 200 -24.47 -20.19 11.07
CA PRO A 200 -24.63 -20.53 9.65
C PRO A 200 -25.73 -19.73 8.94
N THR A 201 -26.58 -18.99 9.67
CA THR A 201 -27.67 -18.17 9.09
C THR A 201 -27.19 -16.78 8.72
N GLU A 202 -26.06 -16.34 9.28
CA GLU A 202 -25.40 -15.11 8.89
C GLU A 202 -24.49 -15.35 7.68
N PHE A 203 -24.60 -14.52 6.65
CA PHE A 203 -23.88 -14.65 5.38
C PHE A 203 -23.97 -16.08 4.78
N PRO A 204 -25.19 -16.57 4.49
CA PRO A 204 -25.41 -17.95 4.04
C PRO A 204 -24.79 -18.27 2.69
N GLU A 205 -24.52 -17.27 1.84
CA GLU A 205 -23.79 -17.41 0.59
C GLU A 205 -22.39 -17.98 0.79
N GLN A 206 -21.69 -17.60 1.86
CA GLN A 206 -20.37 -18.15 2.21
C GLN A 206 -20.46 -19.65 2.56
N ILE A 207 -21.56 -20.05 3.18
CA ILE A 207 -21.83 -21.47 3.47
C ILE A 207 -22.13 -22.24 2.18
N ALA A 208 -22.89 -21.63 1.26
CA ALA A 208 -23.17 -22.20 -0.05
C ALA A 208 -21.90 -22.36 -0.91
N GLU A 209 -20.93 -21.46 -0.79
CA GLU A 209 -19.60 -21.55 -1.41
C GLU A 209 -18.71 -22.65 -0.80
N GLY A 210 -19.12 -23.25 0.33
CA GLY A 210 -18.42 -24.37 0.98
C GLY A 210 -17.68 -24.02 2.27
N LEU A 211 -17.65 -22.75 2.68
CA LEU A 211 -17.13 -22.37 3.98
C LEU A 211 -17.99 -22.99 5.10
N LYS A 212 -17.42 -23.14 6.28
CA LYS A 212 -18.11 -23.72 7.42
C LYS A 212 -18.20 -22.70 8.55
N PRO A 213 -19.28 -22.72 9.35
CA PRO A 213 -19.34 -21.92 10.56
C PRO A 213 -18.11 -22.19 11.43
N TRP A 214 -17.59 -21.16 12.05
CA TRP A 214 -16.41 -21.27 12.90
C TRP A 214 -16.61 -20.56 14.23
N LYS A 215 -16.42 -21.29 15.32
CA LYS A 215 -16.50 -20.73 16.68
C LYS A 215 -15.10 -20.43 17.19
N VAL A 216 -14.81 -19.16 17.41
CA VAL A 216 -13.58 -18.68 18.07
C VAL A 216 -13.61 -19.12 19.54
N GLY A 217 -12.49 -19.63 20.02
CA GLY A 217 -12.35 -20.11 21.40
C GLY A 217 -12.05 -19.02 22.43
N LEU A 218 -11.31 -17.98 22.02
CA LEU A 218 -10.84 -16.92 22.90
C LEU A 218 -10.74 -15.59 22.15
N GLU A 219 -11.35 -14.54 22.71
CA GLU A 219 -11.16 -13.16 22.25
C GLU A 219 -10.36 -12.39 23.28
N LEU A 220 -9.28 -11.76 22.79
CA LEU A 220 -8.35 -10.96 23.56
C LEU A 220 -8.30 -9.52 23.01
N ARG A 221 -7.82 -8.60 23.83
CA ARG A 221 -7.42 -7.26 23.38
C ARG A 221 -6.16 -6.78 24.11
N PRO A 222 -5.47 -5.76 23.58
CA PRO A 222 -4.44 -5.04 24.34
C PRO A 222 -5.03 -4.48 25.65
N ALA A 223 -4.34 -4.72 26.74
CA ALA A 223 -4.77 -4.25 28.07
C ALA A 223 -4.40 -2.79 28.33
N ALA A 224 -3.42 -2.25 27.60
CA ALA A 224 -2.98 -0.87 27.66
C ALA A 224 -2.67 -0.35 26.26
N PHE A 225 -3.02 0.90 26.03
CA PHE A 225 -2.69 1.63 24.81
C PHE A 225 -1.65 2.71 25.13
N PHE A 226 -0.84 3.05 24.12
CA PHE A 226 0.20 4.07 24.31
C PHE A 226 -0.34 5.48 24.31
N PHE A 227 -1.48 5.70 23.68
CA PHE A 227 -2.13 6.99 23.52
C PHE A 227 -3.51 6.97 24.17
N GLY A 228 -4.02 8.16 24.48
CA GLY A 228 -5.37 8.36 24.93
C GLY A 228 -5.57 8.31 26.44
N PRO A 229 -6.84 8.42 26.88
CA PRO A 229 -7.19 8.36 28.30
C PRO A 229 -6.80 7.03 28.92
N GLY A 230 -6.06 7.06 30.03
CA GLY A 230 -5.58 5.85 30.71
C GLY A 230 -4.36 5.19 30.05
N ALA A 231 -3.69 5.87 29.11
CA ALA A 231 -2.43 5.38 28.54
C ALA A 231 -1.47 4.91 29.65
N HIS A 232 -0.85 3.75 29.39
CA HIS A 232 0.08 3.07 30.32
C HIS A 232 -0.53 2.50 31.62
N SER A 233 -1.83 2.62 31.86
CA SER A 233 -2.46 1.91 32.97
C SER A 233 -2.74 0.45 32.57
N VAL A 234 -2.15 -0.50 33.31
CA VAL A 234 -2.35 -1.93 33.08
C VAL A 234 -3.40 -2.43 34.09
N PRO A 235 -4.55 -2.96 33.64
CA PRO A 235 -5.56 -3.52 34.51
C PRO A 235 -5.03 -4.71 35.32
N GLU A 236 -5.61 -4.94 36.50
CA GLU A 236 -5.38 -6.16 37.25
C GLU A 236 -5.82 -7.39 36.43
N GLY A 237 -5.05 -8.47 36.45
CA GLY A 237 -5.31 -9.67 35.68
C GLY A 237 -4.75 -9.67 34.25
N ALA A 238 -4.24 -8.54 33.75
CA ALA A 238 -3.63 -8.52 32.43
C ALA A 238 -2.38 -9.40 32.35
N VAL A 239 -2.29 -10.20 31.29
CA VAL A 239 -1.20 -11.15 31.06
C VAL A 239 -0.09 -10.44 30.28
N LYS A 240 1.09 -10.33 30.89
CA LYS A 240 2.29 -9.78 30.26
C LYS A 240 2.92 -10.82 29.35
N LEU A 241 3.22 -10.42 28.11
CA LEU A 241 3.94 -11.28 27.15
C LEU A 241 5.43 -10.90 27.12
N PRO A 242 6.34 -11.90 27.00
CA PRO A 242 7.80 -11.69 27.07
C PRO A 242 8.37 -11.26 25.69
N VAL A 243 7.81 -10.23 25.08
CA VAL A 243 8.19 -9.75 23.73
C VAL A 243 9.61 -9.18 23.67
N ASN A 244 10.19 -8.82 24.82
CA ASN A 244 11.56 -8.32 24.91
C ASN A 244 12.61 -9.46 25.04
N ASP A 245 12.18 -10.70 25.14
CA ASP A 245 13.10 -11.84 25.22
C ASP A 245 13.81 -12.04 23.90
N VAL A 246 15.05 -12.48 23.97
CA VAL A 246 15.85 -12.80 22.79
C VAL A 246 15.50 -14.20 22.30
N SER A 247 15.19 -14.32 21.03
CA SER A 247 15.02 -15.63 20.38
C SER A 247 16.38 -16.34 20.28
N PRO A 248 16.55 -17.53 20.85
CA PRO A 248 17.78 -18.28 20.72
C PRO A 248 18.10 -18.67 19.27
N LEU A 249 17.06 -18.82 18.44
CA LEU A 249 17.20 -19.19 17.02
C LEU A 249 17.62 -17.98 16.16
N LEU A 250 17.05 -16.80 16.43
CA LEU A 250 17.24 -15.60 15.60
C LEU A 250 18.38 -14.71 16.12
N GLY A 251 18.76 -14.84 17.40
CA GLY A 251 19.80 -14.01 18.02
C GLY A 251 19.40 -12.56 18.28
N GLN A 252 18.11 -12.22 18.12
CA GLN A 252 17.53 -10.90 18.33
C GLN A 252 16.29 -11.01 19.23
N SER A 253 15.89 -9.90 19.86
CA SER A 253 14.62 -9.87 20.60
C SER A 253 13.44 -9.79 19.61
N TYR A 254 12.27 -10.27 20.04
CA TYR A 254 11.07 -10.17 19.19
C TYR A 254 10.67 -8.71 18.94
N VAL A 255 11.01 -7.81 19.87
CA VAL A 255 10.83 -6.36 19.67
C VAL A 255 11.73 -5.84 18.55
N ASP A 256 13.01 -6.21 18.53
CA ASP A 256 13.94 -5.69 17.51
C ASP A 256 13.54 -6.15 16.12
N ILE A 257 13.18 -7.44 15.95
CA ILE A 257 12.67 -7.97 14.68
C ILE A 257 11.37 -7.25 14.28
N GLY A 258 10.48 -7.04 15.26
CA GLY A 258 9.24 -6.29 15.03
C GLY A 258 9.49 -4.87 14.54
N ILE A 259 10.49 -4.18 15.09
CA ILE A 259 10.88 -2.82 14.67
C ILE A 259 11.42 -2.81 13.24
N GLU A 260 12.23 -3.82 12.86
CA GLU A 260 12.71 -3.95 11.47
C GLU A 260 11.56 -4.14 10.47
N GLY A 261 10.56 -4.95 10.84
CA GLY A 261 9.34 -5.09 10.07
C GLY A 261 8.57 -3.77 9.96
N ARG A 262 8.32 -3.10 11.08
CA ARG A 262 7.61 -1.82 11.08
C ARG A 262 8.30 -0.75 10.22
N ALA A 263 9.62 -0.78 10.14
CA ALA A 263 10.39 0.15 9.29
C ALA A 263 10.08 0.01 7.78
N GLN A 264 9.34 -1.02 7.39
CA GLN A 264 8.90 -1.19 6.00
C GLN A 264 7.74 -0.27 5.62
N HIS A 265 7.00 0.30 6.58
CA HIS A 265 5.92 1.28 6.33
C HIS A 265 6.49 2.67 5.99
N ARG A 266 7.20 2.76 4.87
CA ARG A 266 7.92 3.97 4.45
C ARG A 266 6.97 5.12 4.14
N SER A 267 5.84 4.83 3.51
CA SER A 267 4.82 5.83 3.17
C SER A 267 4.28 6.54 4.42
N GLN A 268 4.39 5.92 5.60
CA GLN A 268 3.98 6.48 6.89
C GLN A 268 5.12 7.14 7.67
N GLY A 269 6.33 7.20 7.11
CA GLY A 269 7.50 7.79 7.74
C GLY A 269 8.02 6.99 8.94
N THR A 270 7.68 5.72 9.05
CA THR A 270 8.03 4.88 10.20
C THR A 270 9.53 4.60 10.39
N PRO A 271 10.40 4.58 9.36
CA PRO A 271 11.84 4.41 9.57
C PRO A 271 12.46 5.40 10.54
N MET A 272 11.95 6.64 10.58
CA MET A 272 12.40 7.65 11.53
C MET A 272 11.87 7.42 12.96
N GLN A 273 10.81 6.64 13.11
CA GLN A 273 10.14 6.36 14.37
C GLN A 273 10.58 5.04 15.00
N SER A 274 11.14 4.10 14.23
CA SER A 274 11.49 2.75 14.68
C SER A 274 12.47 2.73 15.84
N ASN A 275 13.36 3.70 15.96
CA ASN A 275 14.29 3.83 17.08
C ASN A 275 13.66 4.45 18.37
N SER A 276 12.36 4.71 18.37
CA SER A 276 11.69 5.27 19.54
C SER A 276 11.62 4.25 20.68
N PRO A 277 11.99 4.62 21.91
CA PRO A 277 11.78 3.77 23.11
C PRO A 277 10.32 3.32 23.30
N PHE A 278 9.42 4.00 22.67
CA PHE A 278 8.00 3.71 22.63
C PHE A 278 7.69 2.27 22.17
N PHE A 279 8.40 1.76 21.16
CA PHE A 279 8.18 0.41 20.62
C PHE A 279 8.75 -0.71 21.51
N HIS A 280 9.59 -0.38 22.50
CA HIS A 280 10.16 -1.32 23.45
C HIS A 280 9.32 -1.49 24.73
N THR A 281 8.08 -1.01 24.72
CA THR A 281 7.19 -1.15 25.87
C THR A 281 6.64 -2.57 25.99
N PRO A 282 6.41 -3.07 27.20
CA PRO A 282 5.82 -4.38 27.41
C PRO A 282 4.40 -4.48 26.80
N VAL A 283 4.08 -5.63 26.23
CA VAL A 283 2.73 -5.96 25.73
C VAL A 283 1.96 -6.73 26.80
N TYR A 284 0.74 -6.30 27.01
CA TYR A 284 -0.22 -6.94 27.93
C TYR A 284 -1.52 -7.22 27.20
N LEU A 285 -2.08 -8.41 27.39
CA LEU A 285 -3.38 -8.81 26.86
C LEU A 285 -4.34 -9.15 27.99
N ILE A 286 -5.64 -8.93 27.74
CA ILE A 286 -6.74 -9.37 28.61
C ILE A 286 -7.85 -9.97 27.75
N THR A 287 -8.76 -10.72 28.36
CA THR A 287 -9.97 -11.20 27.72
C THR A 287 -10.92 -10.05 27.40
N GLU A 288 -11.52 -10.05 26.22
CA GLU A 288 -12.46 -8.99 25.79
C GLU A 288 -13.90 -9.31 26.17
N HIS A 289 -14.36 -10.55 25.97
CA HIS A 289 -15.74 -10.97 26.20
C HIS A 289 -15.81 -12.31 26.96
N GLY A 290 -17.00 -12.61 27.50
CA GLY A 290 -17.28 -13.82 28.25
C GLY A 290 -17.34 -13.60 29.78
N GLU A 291 -17.44 -14.70 30.55
CA GLU A 291 -17.49 -14.64 32.02
C GLU A 291 -16.24 -14.07 32.66
N GLU A 292 -15.11 -14.12 31.94
CA GLU A 292 -13.81 -13.60 32.36
C GLU A 292 -13.43 -12.28 31.67
N ALA A 293 -14.39 -11.55 31.09
CA ALA A 293 -14.12 -10.29 30.43
C ALA A 293 -13.32 -9.33 31.31
N GLY A 294 -12.20 -8.81 30.78
CA GLY A 294 -11.25 -7.98 31.52
C GLY A 294 -10.34 -8.75 32.47
N GLY A 295 -10.40 -10.09 32.47
CA GLY A 295 -9.57 -10.97 33.29
C GLY A 295 -8.33 -11.52 32.59
N GLY A 296 -7.57 -12.35 33.32
CA GLY A 296 -6.44 -13.08 32.77
C GLY A 296 -6.87 -14.31 31.98
N PHE A 297 -5.93 -14.86 31.23
CA PHE A 297 -6.09 -16.11 30.49
C PHE A 297 -4.83 -16.98 30.65
N ASP A 298 -4.93 -18.27 30.35
CA ASP A 298 -3.75 -19.13 30.28
C ASP A 298 -2.98 -18.88 28.99
N ALA A 299 -1.78 -18.32 29.08
CA ALA A 299 -0.93 -18.01 27.93
C ALA A 299 -0.60 -19.26 27.07
N LYS A 300 -0.73 -20.48 27.62
CA LYS A 300 -0.58 -21.71 26.85
C LYS A 300 -1.61 -21.86 25.73
N LEU A 301 -2.75 -21.16 25.82
CA LEU A 301 -3.74 -21.15 24.73
C LEU A 301 -3.21 -20.49 23.46
N LEU A 302 -2.17 -19.68 23.55
CA LEU A 302 -1.50 -19.05 22.41
C LEU A 302 -0.56 -20.01 21.64
N ALA A 303 -0.28 -21.19 22.19
CA ALA A 303 0.64 -22.16 21.57
C ALA A 303 0.24 -23.61 21.95
N GLN A 304 -0.98 -24.01 21.61
CA GLN A 304 -1.44 -25.38 21.81
C GLN A 304 -0.71 -26.33 20.87
N PRO A 305 -0.16 -27.45 21.35
CA PRO A 305 0.48 -28.43 20.45
C PRO A 305 -0.54 -29.12 19.57
N ILE A 306 -0.10 -29.71 18.45
CA ILE A 306 -0.99 -30.49 17.55
C ILE A 306 -1.67 -31.65 18.25
N THR A 307 -1.09 -32.16 19.34
CA THR A 307 -1.68 -33.25 20.15
C THR A 307 -2.99 -32.83 20.83
N SER A 308 -3.23 -31.50 21.01
CA SER A 308 -4.48 -30.97 21.57
C SER A 308 -5.71 -31.27 20.70
N LEU A 309 -5.54 -31.57 19.43
CA LEU A 309 -6.62 -32.01 18.55
C LEU A 309 -7.35 -33.27 19.08
N ALA A 310 -6.62 -34.13 19.76
CA ALA A 310 -7.23 -35.32 20.37
C ALA A 310 -8.22 -34.99 21.49
N GLU A 311 -8.02 -33.84 22.18
CA GLU A 311 -8.95 -33.38 23.22
C GLU A 311 -10.13 -32.61 22.63
N ARG A 312 -9.90 -31.88 21.57
CA ARG A 312 -10.94 -31.10 20.85
C ARG A 312 -11.93 -32.00 20.09
N PHE A 313 -11.49 -33.20 19.69
CA PHE A 313 -12.30 -34.18 18.95
C PHE A 313 -12.34 -35.51 19.72
N PRO A 314 -13.02 -35.56 20.87
CA PRO A 314 -12.98 -36.71 21.79
C PRO A 314 -13.48 -38.03 21.17
N GLN A 315 -14.41 -37.99 20.22
CA GLN A 315 -14.90 -39.17 19.50
C GLN A 315 -13.83 -39.83 18.61
N PHE A 316 -12.80 -39.08 18.19
CA PHE A 316 -11.67 -39.58 17.41
C PHE A 316 -10.40 -39.76 18.24
N ARG A 317 -10.43 -39.47 19.55
CA ARG A 317 -9.27 -39.49 20.45
C ARG A 317 -8.42 -40.74 20.36
N ALA A 318 -9.08 -41.94 20.32
CA ALA A 318 -8.36 -43.21 20.24
C ALA A 318 -7.50 -43.34 18.97
N ALA A 319 -7.93 -42.75 17.86
CA ALA A 319 -7.20 -42.75 16.60
C ALA A 319 -6.16 -41.61 16.57
N LEU A 320 -6.52 -40.43 17.08
CA LEU A 320 -5.71 -39.21 17.03
C LEU A 320 -4.50 -39.24 17.96
N ALA A 321 -4.71 -39.58 19.26
CA ALA A 321 -3.68 -39.37 20.28
C ALA A 321 -2.37 -40.12 19.98
N PRO A 322 -2.37 -41.42 19.58
CA PRO A 322 -1.10 -42.10 19.28
C PRO A 322 -0.37 -41.52 18.06
N GLN A 323 -1.13 -41.19 17.00
CA GLN A 323 -0.54 -40.74 15.72
C GLN A 323 -0.04 -39.30 15.84
N LEU A 324 -0.80 -38.39 16.48
CA LEU A 324 -0.38 -37.00 16.73
C LEU A 324 0.85 -36.97 17.66
N THR A 325 0.91 -37.84 18.67
CA THR A 325 2.11 -37.98 19.53
C THR A 325 3.32 -38.48 18.72
N SER A 326 3.11 -39.45 17.79
CA SER A 326 4.18 -39.90 16.88
C SER A 326 4.65 -38.78 15.96
N ALA A 327 3.72 -38.05 15.34
CA ALA A 327 4.03 -36.95 14.45
C ALA A 327 4.80 -35.83 15.20
N ASP A 328 4.32 -35.40 16.39
CA ASP A 328 5.02 -34.38 17.18
C ASP A 328 6.43 -34.81 17.59
N ARG A 329 6.63 -36.07 17.96
CA ARG A 329 7.97 -36.62 18.25
C ARG A 329 8.88 -36.58 17.02
N LEU A 330 8.38 -37.03 15.86
CA LEU A 330 9.13 -37.00 14.59
C LEU A 330 9.52 -35.57 14.21
N LEU A 331 8.59 -34.63 14.34
CA LEU A 331 8.86 -33.19 14.09
C LEU A 331 9.90 -32.65 15.06
N GLY A 332 9.85 -32.99 16.34
CA GLY A 332 10.88 -32.65 17.33
C GLY A 332 12.26 -33.26 17.03
N GLU A 333 12.29 -34.47 16.44
CA GLU A 333 13.52 -35.08 15.94
C GLU A 333 14.04 -34.36 14.69
N ALA A 334 13.14 -33.96 13.77
CA ALA A 334 13.49 -33.20 12.58
C ALA A 334 14.15 -31.83 12.97
N VAL A 335 13.62 -31.12 13.97
CA VAL A 335 14.28 -29.90 14.52
C VAL A 335 15.71 -30.19 14.94
N LYS A 336 15.94 -31.28 15.68
CA LYS A 336 17.30 -31.65 16.15
C LYS A 336 18.22 -31.98 14.98
N SER A 337 17.72 -32.70 13.98
CA SER A 337 18.49 -33.06 12.78
C SER A 337 18.84 -31.81 11.98
N ALA A 338 17.89 -30.90 11.77
CA ALA A 338 18.12 -29.62 11.09
C ALA A 338 19.17 -28.75 11.83
N LEU A 339 19.04 -28.59 13.14
CA LEU A 339 20.02 -27.85 13.95
C LEU A 339 21.42 -28.48 13.91
N ASN A 340 21.53 -29.79 13.70
CA ASN A 340 22.79 -30.49 13.49
C ASN A 340 23.25 -30.47 12.03
N LEU A 341 22.58 -29.71 11.16
CA LEU A 341 22.84 -29.61 9.70
C LEU A 341 22.66 -30.95 8.98
N ASN A 342 21.92 -31.89 9.54
CA ASN A 342 21.57 -33.16 8.92
C ASN A 342 20.20 -33.06 8.23
N ARG A 343 20.14 -32.34 7.12
CA ARG A 343 18.89 -32.09 6.37
C ARG A 343 18.29 -33.39 5.82
N VAL A 344 19.08 -34.35 5.41
CA VAL A 344 18.55 -35.64 4.91
C VAL A 344 17.71 -36.32 5.99
N GLU A 345 18.24 -36.44 7.20
CA GLU A 345 17.49 -37.02 8.31
C GLU A 345 16.27 -36.15 8.72
N ALA A 346 16.38 -34.83 8.66
CA ALA A 346 15.26 -33.92 8.90
C ALA A 346 14.14 -34.18 7.89
N ALA A 347 14.44 -34.25 6.59
CA ALA A 347 13.49 -34.54 5.53
C ALA A 347 12.79 -35.91 5.72
N ASP A 348 13.55 -36.96 6.08
CA ASP A 348 13.00 -38.30 6.35
C ASP A 348 12.01 -38.28 7.53
N LYS A 349 12.32 -37.54 8.60
CA LYS A 349 11.44 -37.36 9.75
C LYS A 349 10.17 -36.58 9.40
N LEU A 350 10.31 -35.52 8.61
CA LEU A 350 9.20 -34.69 8.12
C LEU A 350 8.27 -35.52 7.22
N ALA A 351 8.82 -36.27 6.27
CA ALA A 351 8.05 -37.16 5.41
C ALA A 351 7.31 -38.24 6.22
N SER A 352 7.96 -38.80 7.26
CA SER A 352 7.32 -39.76 8.15
C SER A 352 6.19 -39.16 8.95
N ALA A 353 6.35 -37.94 9.50
CA ALA A 353 5.30 -37.20 10.18
C ALA A 353 4.14 -36.88 9.22
N ALA A 354 4.43 -36.47 7.99
CA ALA A 354 3.43 -36.22 6.96
C ALA A 354 2.60 -37.47 6.63
N LYS A 355 3.23 -38.65 6.54
CA LYS A 355 2.53 -39.94 6.34
C LYS A 355 1.60 -40.27 7.53
N ASP A 356 2.04 -40.02 8.77
CA ASP A 356 1.22 -40.21 9.95
C ASP A 356 -0.07 -39.37 9.87
N ILE A 357 0.05 -38.09 9.50
CA ILE A 357 -1.11 -37.17 9.35
C ILE A 357 -1.98 -37.58 8.15
N ALA A 358 -1.39 -37.95 7.01
CA ALA A 358 -2.15 -38.41 5.85
C ALA A 358 -2.96 -39.68 6.20
N GLY A 359 -2.37 -40.67 6.90
CA GLY A 359 -3.07 -41.85 7.38
C GLY A 359 -4.18 -41.57 8.38
N LEU A 360 -4.05 -40.49 9.19
CA LEU A 360 -5.15 -40.02 10.05
C LEU A 360 -6.29 -39.45 9.22
N ARG A 361 -5.99 -38.64 8.23
CA ARG A 361 -7.00 -38.04 7.32
C ARG A 361 -7.82 -39.14 6.63
N ASP A 362 -7.16 -40.18 6.16
CA ASP A 362 -7.84 -41.33 5.52
C ASP A 362 -8.78 -42.03 6.50
N LYS A 363 -8.35 -42.29 7.72
CA LYS A 363 -9.18 -42.94 8.77
C LYS A 363 -10.38 -42.06 9.15
N VAL A 364 -10.19 -40.75 9.31
CA VAL A 364 -11.27 -39.80 9.64
C VAL A 364 -12.25 -39.67 8.47
N SER A 365 -11.77 -39.66 7.24
CA SER A 365 -12.60 -39.64 6.03
C SER A 365 -13.47 -40.89 5.92
N GLN A 366 -12.90 -42.08 6.21
CA GLN A 366 -13.63 -43.38 6.20
C GLN A 366 -14.67 -43.48 7.31
N ALA A 367 -14.39 -42.86 8.48
CA ALA A 367 -15.32 -42.89 9.61
C ALA A 367 -16.60 -42.08 9.35
N GLY A 368 -16.49 -40.99 8.58
CA GLY A 368 -17.62 -40.10 8.24
C GLY A 368 -18.22 -39.39 9.44
N GLY A 369 -19.35 -38.71 9.21
CA GLY A 369 -20.12 -38.02 10.27
C GLY A 369 -19.90 -36.51 10.28
N GLY A 370 -20.76 -35.79 11.02
CA GLY A 370 -20.79 -34.30 10.97
C GLY A 370 -19.52 -33.60 11.45
N GLU A 371 -18.81 -34.17 12.44
CA GLU A 371 -17.57 -33.59 12.99
C GLU A 371 -16.32 -34.01 12.22
N SER A 372 -16.39 -35.05 11.38
CA SER A 372 -15.25 -35.49 10.58
C SER A 372 -14.78 -34.41 9.60
N ALA A 373 -15.68 -33.63 9.01
CA ALA A 373 -15.35 -32.58 8.10
C ALA A 373 -14.52 -31.44 8.78
N GLY A 374 -14.87 -31.11 10.01
CA GLY A 374 -14.12 -30.14 10.82
C GLY A 374 -12.71 -30.66 11.11
N LEU A 375 -12.58 -31.88 11.59
CA LEU A 375 -11.29 -32.50 11.89
C LEU A 375 -10.44 -32.71 10.63
N LEU A 376 -11.01 -33.07 9.49
CA LEU A 376 -10.29 -33.18 8.22
C LEU A 376 -9.65 -31.84 7.81
N GLY A 377 -10.36 -30.71 8.05
CA GLY A 377 -9.81 -29.38 7.83
C GLY A 377 -8.64 -29.06 8.76
N GLU A 378 -8.72 -29.45 10.04
CA GLU A 378 -7.61 -29.26 10.98
C GLU A 378 -6.38 -30.10 10.58
N LEU A 379 -6.60 -31.36 10.27
CA LEU A 379 -5.51 -32.24 9.82
C LEU A 379 -4.92 -31.81 8.47
N ALA A 380 -5.72 -31.22 7.57
CA ALA A 380 -5.20 -30.61 6.34
C ALA A 380 -4.24 -29.45 6.64
N GLY A 381 -4.61 -28.55 7.55
CA GLY A 381 -3.75 -27.45 7.96
C GLY A 381 -2.42 -27.93 8.59
N VAL A 382 -2.46 -28.97 9.43
CA VAL A 382 -1.24 -29.61 9.96
C VAL A 382 -0.39 -30.18 8.82
N GLN A 383 -1.03 -30.88 7.85
CA GLN A 383 -0.36 -31.45 6.70
C GLN A 383 0.35 -30.39 5.86
N ASP A 384 -0.33 -29.26 5.61
CA ASP A 384 0.20 -28.17 4.81
C ASP A 384 1.42 -27.52 5.49
N ARG A 385 1.39 -27.33 6.82
CA ARG A 385 2.56 -26.82 7.56
C ARG A 385 3.75 -27.77 7.53
N ILE A 386 3.50 -29.10 7.64
CA ILE A 386 4.59 -30.10 7.49
C ILE A 386 5.16 -30.06 6.06
N ASN A 387 4.31 -29.92 5.04
CA ASN A 387 4.76 -29.79 3.65
C ASN A 387 5.61 -28.53 3.47
N THR A 388 5.22 -27.40 4.04
CA THR A 388 6.02 -26.17 4.03
C THR A 388 7.39 -26.41 4.68
N ALA A 389 7.43 -27.02 5.86
CA ALA A 389 8.69 -27.33 6.55
C ALA A 389 9.58 -28.28 5.73
N LEU A 390 8.97 -29.23 5.02
CA LEU A 390 9.70 -30.15 4.15
C LEU A 390 10.26 -29.43 2.91
N ILE A 391 9.48 -28.56 2.27
CA ILE A 391 9.91 -27.73 1.14
C ILE A 391 11.10 -26.86 1.56
N ASP A 392 11.02 -26.25 2.72
CA ASP A 392 12.10 -25.41 3.26
C ASP A 392 13.37 -26.21 3.54
N ASP A 393 13.24 -27.42 4.07
CA ASP A 393 14.40 -28.29 4.33
C ASP A 393 15.03 -28.82 3.05
N LEU A 394 14.24 -29.13 2.01
CA LEU A 394 14.76 -29.54 0.71
C LEU A 394 15.54 -28.44 0.02
N ALA A 395 15.18 -27.20 0.23
CA ALA A 395 15.83 -26.01 -0.34
C ALA A 395 16.12 -26.14 -1.84
N LEU A 396 15.09 -26.55 -2.62
CA LEU A 396 15.19 -26.67 -4.08
C LEU A 396 15.01 -25.29 -4.69
N PRO A 397 16.06 -24.70 -5.27
CA PRO A 397 15.95 -23.39 -5.91
C PRO A 397 15.26 -23.54 -7.27
N ILE A 398 14.01 -23.17 -7.35
CA ILE A 398 13.19 -23.15 -8.57
C ILE A 398 13.13 -21.72 -9.09
N ASP A 399 13.54 -21.53 -10.32
CA ASP A 399 13.36 -20.26 -11.06
C ASP A 399 12.33 -20.49 -12.17
N ALA A 400 11.16 -19.85 -12.03
CA ALA A 400 10.05 -20.00 -12.97
C ALA A 400 9.74 -18.62 -13.60
N GLN A 401 10.25 -18.42 -14.82
CA GLN A 401 10.24 -17.13 -15.49
C GLN A 401 9.38 -17.14 -16.76
N ALA A 402 8.49 -16.15 -16.87
CA ALA A 402 7.84 -15.82 -18.14
C ALA A 402 8.73 -14.88 -18.98
N ASP A 403 8.56 -14.91 -20.29
CA ASP A 403 9.28 -14.00 -21.21
C ASP A 403 8.81 -12.55 -21.12
N ARG A 404 7.68 -12.28 -20.45
CA ARG A 404 7.11 -10.95 -20.18
C ARG A 404 6.12 -11.02 -19.02
N HIS A 405 5.86 -9.89 -18.39
CA HIS A 405 4.87 -9.78 -17.31
C HIS A 405 3.51 -9.25 -17.78
N GLU A 406 3.49 -8.38 -18.79
CA GLU A 406 2.27 -7.85 -19.40
C GLU A 406 1.72 -8.85 -20.42
N LEU A 407 0.61 -9.49 -20.08
CA LEU A 407 -0.04 -10.50 -20.92
C LEU A 407 -1.29 -9.92 -21.56
N VAL A 408 -1.53 -10.27 -22.84
CA VAL A 408 -2.69 -9.80 -23.61
C VAL A 408 -3.56 -11.00 -24.01
N ALA A 409 -4.88 -10.86 -23.87
CA ALA A 409 -5.84 -11.88 -24.29
C ALA A 409 -5.69 -12.19 -25.79
N GLY A 410 -5.75 -13.47 -26.15
CA GLY A 410 -5.57 -13.95 -27.52
C GLY A 410 -4.11 -14.15 -27.95
N GLU A 411 -3.13 -13.85 -27.12
CA GLU A 411 -1.71 -14.04 -27.41
C GLU A 411 -1.11 -15.28 -26.71
N SER A 412 0.15 -15.51 -26.95
CA SER A 412 0.91 -16.59 -26.34
C SER A 412 2.21 -16.06 -25.73
N PHE A 413 2.69 -16.71 -24.70
CA PHE A 413 3.96 -16.42 -24.04
C PHE A 413 4.65 -17.71 -23.64
N THR A 414 5.93 -17.61 -23.22
CA THR A 414 6.71 -18.77 -22.78
C THR A 414 6.99 -18.73 -21.29
N VAL A 415 6.99 -19.89 -20.65
CA VAL A 415 7.42 -20.07 -19.27
C VAL A 415 8.64 -21.00 -19.26
N ASN A 416 9.75 -20.48 -18.77
CA ASN A 416 10.97 -21.24 -18.53
C ASN A 416 11.03 -21.60 -17.04
N VAL A 417 11.14 -22.87 -16.74
CA VAL A 417 11.39 -23.36 -15.38
C VAL A 417 12.79 -23.92 -15.32
N SER A 418 13.60 -23.39 -14.44
CA SER A 418 14.98 -23.88 -14.26
C SER A 418 15.29 -24.12 -12.78
N PHE A 419 16.14 -25.12 -12.58
CA PHE A 419 16.66 -25.49 -11.27
C PHE A 419 18.13 -25.09 -11.25
N LEU A 420 18.44 -24.07 -10.45
CA LEU A 420 19.75 -23.40 -10.50
C LEU A 420 20.86 -24.24 -9.89
N ASP A 421 20.52 -25.06 -8.87
CA ASP A 421 21.45 -25.92 -8.17
C ASP A 421 20.85 -27.29 -7.87
N SER A 422 21.66 -28.20 -7.30
CA SER A 422 21.15 -29.44 -6.74
C SER A 422 20.47 -29.14 -5.39
N PRO A 423 19.37 -29.82 -5.06
CA PRO A 423 18.74 -29.69 -3.78
C PRO A 423 19.67 -30.06 -2.64
N ALA A 424 19.46 -29.45 -1.47
CA ALA A 424 20.26 -29.75 -0.28
C ALA A 424 20.09 -31.20 0.20
N VAL A 425 18.97 -31.82 -0.18
CA VAL A 425 18.60 -33.21 0.18
C VAL A 425 18.34 -33.99 -1.12
N PRO A 426 18.86 -35.19 -1.31
CA PRO A 426 18.49 -36.04 -2.42
C PRO A 426 17.02 -36.48 -2.32
N PHE A 427 16.26 -36.22 -3.37
CA PHE A 427 14.85 -36.66 -3.47
C PHE A 427 14.46 -36.82 -4.94
N HIS A 428 13.32 -37.48 -5.18
CA HIS A 428 12.75 -37.59 -6.52
C HIS A 428 11.82 -36.43 -6.79
N TRP A 429 11.99 -35.78 -7.93
CA TRP A 429 11.13 -34.74 -8.41
C TRP A 429 10.93 -34.78 -9.91
N SER A 430 9.79 -34.29 -10.39
CA SER A 430 9.46 -34.25 -11.81
C SER A 430 8.62 -33.04 -12.17
N VAL A 431 8.77 -32.62 -13.40
CA VAL A 431 7.95 -31.59 -14.05
C VAL A 431 7.39 -32.20 -15.33
N ASP A 432 6.11 -32.07 -15.55
CA ASP A 432 5.40 -32.54 -16.73
C ASP A 432 4.34 -31.53 -17.20
N GLN A 433 3.53 -31.88 -18.16
CA GLN A 433 2.46 -31.03 -18.70
C GLN A 433 1.48 -30.55 -17.62
N SER A 434 1.20 -31.35 -16.61
CA SER A 434 0.27 -31.03 -15.54
C SER A 434 0.87 -30.13 -14.44
N SER A 435 2.18 -29.94 -14.45
CA SER A 435 2.87 -29.13 -13.47
C SER A 435 2.56 -27.64 -13.61
N LEU A 436 2.20 -27.15 -14.80
CA LEU A 436 1.86 -25.73 -14.99
C LEU A 436 0.38 -25.49 -14.65
N LEU A 437 0.13 -24.73 -13.60
CA LEU A 437 -1.21 -24.36 -13.14
C LEU A 437 -1.63 -23.04 -13.80
N LEU A 438 -2.68 -23.11 -14.61
CA LEU A 438 -3.15 -22.00 -15.44
C LEU A 438 -4.58 -21.60 -15.05
N PRO A 439 -5.01 -20.36 -15.36
CA PRO A 439 -6.41 -19.96 -15.31
C PRO A 439 -7.28 -20.82 -16.24
N ASP A 440 -8.57 -20.89 -15.93
CA ASP A 440 -9.54 -21.63 -16.74
C ASP A 440 -9.53 -21.19 -18.22
N GLY A 441 -9.51 -22.18 -19.11
CA GLY A 441 -9.50 -21.96 -20.54
C GLY A 441 -8.14 -21.62 -21.16
N TRP A 442 -7.11 -21.37 -20.35
CA TRP A 442 -5.76 -21.23 -20.88
C TRP A 442 -5.17 -22.63 -21.19
N THR A 443 -4.29 -22.71 -22.17
CA THR A 443 -3.65 -23.95 -22.57
C THR A 443 -2.14 -23.81 -22.62
N ALA A 444 -1.43 -24.89 -22.36
CA ALA A 444 0.03 -24.92 -22.56
C ALA A 444 0.45 -26.13 -23.40
N THR A 445 1.56 -26.00 -24.09
CA THR A 445 2.29 -27.10 -24.70
C THR A 445 3.62 -27.24 -23.99
N PHE A 446 3.93 -28.45 -23.53
CA PHE A 446 5.16 -28.78 -22.83
C PHE A 446 6.20 -29.35 -23.80
N GLU A 447 7.35 -28.69 -23.91
CA GLU A 447 8.44 -29.20 -24.78
C GLU A 447 9.34 -30.21 -24.09
N GLY A 448 9.15 -30.45 -22.80
CA GLY A 448 10.00 -31.35 -22.04
C GLY A 448 11.23 -30.67 -21.43
N GLY A 449 12.07 -31.47 -20.79
CA GLY A 449 13.28 -30.99 -20.15
C GLY A 449 14.52 -31.13 -21.06
N ASN A 450 15.56 -30.34 -20.79
CA ASN A 450 16.86 -30.53 -21.39
C ASN A 450 17.52 -31.85 -20.90
N THR A 451 18.65 -32.21 -21.51
CA THR A 451 19.33 -33.51 -21.27
C THR A 451 19.80 -33.70 -19.82
N ASP A 452 20.00 -32.64 -19.05
CA ASP A 452 20.37 -32.70 -17.64
C ASP A 452 19.15 -32.60 -16.68
N GLY A 453 17.93 -32.45 -17.24
CA GLY A 453 16.70 -32.38 -16.45
C GLY A 453 16.59 -31.14 -15.58
N LYS A 454 17.28 -30.06 -15.91
CA LYS A 454 17.31 -28.81 -15.12
C LYS A 454 16.55 -27.65 -15.74
N LYS A 455 16.11 -27.78 -16.99
CA LYS A 455 15.35 -26.74 -17.67
C LYS A 455 14.15 -27.31 -18.40
N TYR A 456 13.01 -26.64 -18.27
CA TYR A 456 11.75 -27.04 -18.87
C TYR A 456 11.12 -25.82 -19.53
N LEU A 457 10.49 -26.02 -20.68
CA LEU A 457 9.84 -24.96 -21.44
C LEU A 457 8.36 -25.29 -21.67
N PHE A 458 7.52 -24.29 -21.41
CA PHE A 458 6.09 -24.33 -21.71
C PHE A 458 5.75 -23.17 -22.66
N HIS A 459 4.95 -23.46 -23.68
CA HIS A 459 4.30 -22.45 -24.50
C HIS A 459 2.85 -22.31 -24.06
N VAL A 460 2.50 -21.15 -23.53
CA VAL A 460 1.18 -20.87 -23.00
C VAL A 460 0.39 -20.05 -23.99
N SER A 461 -0.86 -20.44 -24.24
CA SER A 461 -1.80 -19.70 -25.08
C SER A 461 -2.96 -19.17 -24.26
N ILE A 462 -3.23 -17.89 -24.40
CA ILE A 462 -4.28 -17.16 -23.71
C ILE A 462 -5.50 -17.07 -24.65
N PRO A 463 -6.70 -17.47 -24.23
CA PRO A 463 -7.90 -17.31 -25.08
C PRO A 463 -8.22 -15.83 -25.32
N ALA A 464 -8.77 -15.50 -26.49
CA ALA A 464 -9.09 -14.14 -26.89
C ALA A 464 -10.12 -13.44 -25.97
N GLY A 465 -10.96 -14.20 -25.27
CA GLY A 465 -11.92 -13.68 -24.30
C GLY A 465 -11.44 -13.74 -22.84
N ALA A 466 -10.16 -13.97 -22.61
CA ALA A 466 -9.63 -14.04 -21.26
C ALA A 466 -9.83 -12.72 -20.51
N ALA A 467 -10.26 -12.85 -19.26
CA ALA A 467 -10.37 -11.73 -18.32
C ALA A 467 -9.67 -12.12 -17.01
N PRO A 468 -9.20 -11.15 -16.23
CA PRO A 468 -8.64 -11.45 -14.92
C PRO A 468 -9.65 -12.27 -14.09
N PRO A 469 -9.21 -13.36 -13.44
CA PRO A 469 -10.08 -14.15 -12.57
C PRO A 469 -10.63 -13.26 -11.44
N LYS A 470 -11.91 -13.44 -11.14
CA LYS A 470 -12.60 -12.78 -10.03
C LYS A 470 -13.29 -13.83 -9.19
N ALA A 471 -12.82 -14.00 -7.97
CA ALA A 471 -13.46 -14.84 -6.99
C ALA A 471 -13.81 -14.03 -5.72
N PRO A 472 -14.90 -14.33 -5.02
CA PRO A 472 -15.24 -13.64 -3.77
C PRO A 472 -14.11 -13.68 -2.74
N VAL A 473 -13.36 -14.78 -2.69
CA VAL A 473 -12.20 -14.93 -1.80
C VAL A 473 -11.06 -13.95 -2.13
N ASP A 474 -10.94 -13.51 -3.38
CA ASP A 474 -9.89 -12.57 -3.78
C ASP A 474 -10.06 -11.21 -3.11
N ALA A 475 -11.29 -10.85 -2.71
CA ALA A 475 -11.59 -9.60 -2.03
C ALA A 475 -10.90 -9.46 -0.66
N ILE A 476 -10.65 -10.59 0.01
CA ILE A 476 -9.97 -10.62 1.32
C ILE A 476 -8.46 -10.82 1.23
N LEU A 477 -7.92 -11.04 0.03
CA LEU A 477 -6.47 -11.20 -0.17
C LEU A 477 -5.78 -9.84 -0.38
N PRO A 478 -4.49 -9.72 -0.04
CA PRO A 478 -3.72 -8.52 -0.31
C PRO A 478 -3.70 -8.14 -1.79
N PHE A 479 -3.42 -9.14 -2.64
CA PHE A 479 -3.47 -9.08 -4.09
C PHE A 479 -4.18 -10.30 -4.64
N PRO A 480 -4.68 -10.25 -5.89
CA PRO A 480 -5.19 -11.43 -6.56
C PRO A 480 -4.16 -12.57 -6.57
N PRO A 481 -4.59 -13.83 -6.55
CA PRO A 481 -3.68 -14.95 -6.68
C PRO A 481 -2.84 -14.86 -7.96
N PRO A 482 -1.59 -15.32 -7.96
CA PRO A 482 -0.78 -15.36 -9.17
C PRO A 482 -1.48 -16.08 -10.32
N LEU A 483 -1.43 -15.47 -11.53
CA LEU A 483 -2.10 -16.02 -12.72
C LEU A 483 -1.54 -17.40 -13.09
N VAL A 484 -0.23 -17.57 -13.00
CA VAL A 484 0.44 -18.80 -13.39
C VAL A 484 1.36 -19.28 -12.28
N ARG A 485 1.31 -20.56 -11.99
CA ARG A 485 2.16 -21.23 -11.00
C ARG A 485 2.70 -22.52 -11.56
N ILE A 486 3.87 -22.95 -11.09
CA ILE A 486 4.41 -24.28 -11.34
C ILE A 486 4.26 -25.13 -10.09
N ASP A 487 3.79 -26.36 -10.22
CA ASP A 487 3.71 -27.37 -9.17
C ASP A 487 4.68 -28.52 -9.52
N VAL A 488 5.81 -28.54 -8.85
CA VAL A 488 6.84 -29.57 -9.02
C VAL A 488 6.44 -30.78 -8.17
N HIS A 489 6.22 -31.91 -8.79
CA HIS A 489 5.90 -33.15 -8.09
C HIS A 489 7.14 -33.70 -7.39
N ALA A 490 7.06 -33.87 -6.09
CA ALA A 490 8.18 -34.29 -5.25
C ALA A 490 7.82 -35.55 -4.47
N THR A 491 8.84 -36.39 -4.22
CA THR A 491 8.71 -37.60 -3.40
C THR A 491 9.94 -37.73 -2.51
N VAL A 492 9.70 -37.79 -1.19
CA VAL A 492 10.72 -38.03 -0.16
C VAL A 492 10.29 -39.25 0.64
N ASP A 493 11.12 -40.25 0.77
CA ASP A 493 10.83 -41.51 1.49
C ASP A 493 9.44 -42.08 1.17
N GLY A 494 9.03 -42.03 -0.11
CA GLY A 494 7.72 -42.53 -0.57
C GLY A 494 6.51 -41.66 -0.16
N TYR A 495 6.72 -40.48 0.37
CA TYR A 495 5.69 -39.43 0.57
C TYR A 495 5.67 -38.48 -0.64
N ASN A 496 4.48 -38.31 -1.23
CA ASN A 496 4.30 -37.47 -2.42
C ASN A 496 3.68 -36.11 -2.03
N PHE A 497 4.19 -35.02 -2.56
CA PHE A 497 3.69 -33.66 -2.35
C PHE A 497 4.06 -32.75 -3.54
N GLY A 498 3.46 -31.55 -3.60
CA GLY A 498 3.79 -30.53 -4.61
C GLY A 498 4.61 -29.40 -4.03
N ILE A 499 5.61 -28.93 -4.80
CA ILE A 499 6.36 -27.70 -4.50
C ILE A 499 5.87 -26.63 -5.46
N ARG A 500 5.11 -25.66 -4.95
CA ARG A 500 4.49 -24.60 -5.75
C ARG A 500 5.33 -23.35 -5.78
N GLN A 501 5.59 -22.86 -6.99
CA GLN A 501 6.28 -21.60 -7.23
C GLN A 501 5.44 -20.70 -8.15
N THR A 502 5.39 -19.41 -7.85
CA THR A 502 4.80 -18.39 -8.73
C THR A 502 5.68 -18.23 -9.96
N VAL A 503 5.05 -18.10 -11.14
CA VAL A 503 5.75 -17.68 -12.35
C VAL A 503 5.76 -16.16 -12.39
N GLU A 504 6.93 -15.57 -12.52
CA GLU A 504 7.16 -14.13 -12.57
C GLU A 504 7.94 -13.77 -13.83
N ASN A 505 8.10 -12.49 -14.11
CA ASN A 505 9.06 -12.00 -15.09
C ASN A 505 10.16 -11.23 -14.36
N ALA A 506 11.41 -11.55 -14.63
CA ALA A 506 12.56 -10.86 -14.03
C ALA A 506 13.25 -9.98 -15.08
N GLU A 507 13.35 -8.69 -14.78
CA GLU A 507 14.05 -7.72 -15.60
C GLU A 507 15.36 -7.29 -14.94
N ALA A 508 16.46 -7.45 -15.66
CA ALA A 508 17.76 -6.96 -15.22
C ALA A 508 17.82 -5.43 -15.35
N LYS A 509 17.99 -4.73 -14.26
CA LYS A 509 18.28 -3.30 -14.19
C LYS A 509 19.80 -3.08 -14.03
N THR A 510 20.23 -1.83 -14.06
CA THR A 510 21.66 -1.49 -13.98
C THR A 510 22.31 -1.93 -12.68
N THR A 511 21.57 -1.96 -11.61
CA THR A 511 22.06 -2.21 -10.24
C THR A 511 21.37 -3.36 -9.52
N ASP A 512 20.26 -3.88 -10.09
CA ASP A 512 19.44 -4.90 -9.44
C ASP A 512 18.64 -5.72 -10.47
N VAL A 513 17.95 -6.74 -10.01
CA VAL A 513 16.94 -7.50 -10.77
C VAL A 513 15.59 -7.21 -10.16
N GLU A 514 14.70 -6.63 -10.95
CA GLU A 514 13.32 -6.43 -10.54
C GLU A 514 12.44 -7.58 -11.01
N THR A 515 11.60 -8.10 -10.14
CA THR A 515 10.60 -9.13 -10.47
C THR A 515 9.21 -8.52 -10.55
N PHE A 516 8.48 -8.91 -11.59
CA PHE A 516 7.15 -8.45 -11.91
C PHE A 516 6.17 -9.63 -11.86
N PRO A 517 5.04 -9.50 -11.18
CA PRO A 517 3.97 -10.48 -11.29
C PRO A 517 3.40 -10.46 -12.71
N LEU A 518 2.89 -11.62 -13.17
CA LEU A 518 2.20 -11.68 -14.45
C LEU A 518 0.83 -11.02 -14.31
N GLU A 519 0.53 -10.07 -15.21
CA GLU A 519 -0.74 -9.36 -15.23
C GLU A 519 -1.41 -9.47 -16.60
N LEU A 520 -2.72 -9.75 -16.62
CA LEU A 520 -3.52 -9.74 -17.84
C LEU A 520 -4.05 -8.33 -18.05
N ILE A 521 -3.52 -7.64 -19.05
CA ILE A 521 -3.81 -6.24 -19.34
C ILE A 521 -4.50 -6.07 -20.68
N PRO A 522 -5.20 -4.93 -20.92
CA PRO A 522 -5.76 -4.62 -22.24
C PRO A 522 -4.69 -4.52 -23.33
N ALA A 523 -5.01 -4.94 -24.56
CA ALA A 523 -4.08 -4.86 -25.70
C ALA A 523 -3.62 -3.42 -26.01
N VAL A 524 -4.44 -2.44 -25.67
CA VAL A 524 -4.12 -1.01 -25.78
C VAL A 524 -4.47 -0.33 -24.47
N THR A 525 -3.54 0.43 -23.91
CA THR A 525 -3.77 1.32 -22.77
C THR A 525 -3.54 2.76 -23.18
N LEU A 526 -4.20 3.67 -22.49
CA LEU A 526 -4.01 5.09 -22.74
C LEU A 526 -4.06 5.87 -21.43
N THR A 527 -3.22 6.88 -21.32
CA THR A 527 -3.11 7.75 -20.16
C THR A 527 -3.08 9.18 -20.62
N VAL A 528 -3.99 10.00 -20.08
CA VAL A 528 -4.03 11.44 -20.38
C VAL A 528 -3.44 12.25 -19.23
N ASP A 529 -2.84 13.38 -19.58
CA ASP A 529 -2.28 14.34 -18.65
C ASP A 529 -2.49 15.79 -19.18
N PRO A 530 -3.01 16.69 -18.32
CA PRO A 530 -3.55 16.47 -16.98
C PRO A 530 -4.93 15.80 -16.99
N THR A 531 -5.27 15.09 -15.92
CA THR A 531 -6.61 14.53 -15.73
C THR A 531 -7.62 15.60 -15.28
N GLU A 532 -7.15 16.64 -14.61
CA GLU A 532 -7.97 17.78 -14.14
C GLU A 532 -7.51 19.07 -14.84
N VAL A 533 -8.34 19.57 -15.75
CA VAL A 533 -8.08 20.80 -16.52
C VAL A 533 -8.85 21.97 -15.93
N MET A 534 -8.15 22.96 -15.41
CA MET A 534 -8.78 24.19 -14.89
C MET A 534 -8.89 25.24 -15.98
N LEU A 535 -10.10 25.57 -16.40
CA LEU A 535 -10.37 26.47 -17.52
C LEU A 535 -11.10 27.74 -17.06
N PRO A 536 -10.40 28.87 -16.84
CA PRO A 536 -11.07 30.12 -16.50
C PRO A 536 -12.07 30.55 -17.58
N VAL A 537 -13.26 30.97 -17.19
CA VAL A 537 -14.33 31.42 -18.12
C VAL A 537 -13.85 32.46 -19.12
N LYS A 538 -12.97 33.39 -18.71
CA LYS A 538 -12.42 34.42 -19.60
C LYS A 538 -11.56 33.88 -20.74
N SER A 539 -10.97 32.73 -20.58
CA SER A 539 -10.16 32.01 -21.57
C SER A 539 -10.83 30.76 -22.11
N SER A 540 -12.07 30.47 -21.70
CA SER A 540 -12.74 29.22 -22.00
C SER A 540 -13.07 29.00 -23.48
N SER A 541 -13.04 30.05 -24.31
CA SER A 541 -13.20 29.94 -25.75
C SER A 541 -11.90 29.65 -26.51
N GLN A 542 -10.77 29.59 -25.82
CA GLN A 542 -9.50 29.25 -26.47
C GLN A 542 -9.30 27.73 -26.50
N PRO A 543 -8.70 27.20 -27.58
CA PRO A 543 -8.35 25.79 -27.58
C PRO A 543 -7.28 25.49 -26.53
N PHE A 544 -7.37 24.33 -25.92
CA PHE A 544 -6.36 23.79 -25.02
C PHE A 544 -5.89 22.41 -25.50
N GLU A 545 -4.81 21.95 -24.94
CA GLU A 545 -4.17 20.71 -25.33
C GLU A 545 -4.17 19.73 -24.17
N LEU A 546 -4.49 18.45 -24.47
CA LEU A 546 -4.28 17.33 -23.58
C LEU A 546 -3.22 16.44 -24.19
N LEU A 547 -2.22 16.06 -23.43
CA LEU A 547 -1.28 15.03 -23.83
C LEU A 547 -1.88 13.67 -23.51
N ALA A 548 -1.60 12.68 -24.35
CA ALA A 548 -1.94 11.31 -24.06
C ALA A 548 -0.79 10.39 -24.48
N ARG A 549 -0.50 9.40 -23.65
CA ARG A 549 0.34 8.26 -23.98
C ARG A 549 -0.56 7.13 -24.40
N VAL A 550 -0.38 6.61 -25.61
CA VAL A 550 -1.07 5.42 -26.11
C VAL A 550 -0.05 4.30 -26.18
N ARG A 551 -0.27 3.23 -25.43
CA ARG A 551 0.64 2.08 -25.38
C ARG A 551 -0.05 0.86 -25.96
N TYR A 552 0.62 0.24 -26.93
CA TYR A 552 0.22 -1.04 -27.50
C TYR A 552 1.07 -2.14 -26.88
N HIS A 553 0.41 -3.14 -26.31
CA HIS A 553 1.05 -4.26 -25.61
C HIS A 553 1.10 -5.54 -26.45
N GLY A 554 0.35 -5.58 -27.56
CA GLY A 554 0.29 -6.76 -28.42
C GLY A 554 1.58 -7.01 -29.17
N THR A 555 1.85 -8.27 -29.48
CA THR A 555 3.10 -8.73 -30.15
C THR A 555 3.05 -8.68 -31.66
N THR A 556 1.88 -8.50 -32.27
CA THR A 556 1.69 -8.42 -33.73
C THR A 556 1.54 -6.99 -34.19
N PRO A 557 1.94 -6.64 -35.45
CA PRO A 557 1.74 -5.31 -35.98
C PRO A 557 0.27 -4.87 -35.95
N ALA A 558 0.01 -3.64 -35.47
CA ALA A 558 -1.34 -3.14 -35.30
C ALA A 558 -1.50 -1.69 -35.70
N LYS A 559 -2.73 -1.32 -36.06
CA LYS A 559 -3.15 0.04 -36.32
C LYS A 559 -4.22 0.45 -35.33
N VAL A 560 -3.89 1.41 -34.49
CA VAL A 560 -4.73 1.84 -33.38
C VAL A 560 -5.35 3.20 -33.69
N ALA A 561 -6.67 3.25 -33.82
CA ALA A 561 -7.39 4.52 -33.95
C ALA A 561 -7.57 5.13 -32.55
N VAL A 562 -7.36 6.44 -32.44
CA VAL A 562 -7.47 7.18 -31.17
C VAL A 562 -8.49 8.30 -31.28
N GLY A 563 -9.18 8.59 -30.20
CA GLY A 563 -10.16 9.67 -30.13
C GLY A 563 -10.42 10.13 -28.71
N LEU A 564 -11.14 11.24 -28.61
CA LEU A 564 -11.57 11.83 -27.35
C LEU A 564 -13.06 12.11 -27.42
N GLY A 565 -13.84 11.43 -26.62
CA GLY A 565 -15.24 11.74 -26.38
C GLY A 565 -15.36 13.02 -25.57
N ALA A 566 -16.08 13.98 -26.10
CA ALA A 566 -16.31 15.27 -25.47
C ALA A 566 -17.81 15.60 -25.47
N PRO A 567 -18.27 16.48 -24.57
CA PRO A 567 -19.66 16.92 -24.54
C PRO A 567 -20.10 17.61 -25.84
N ASP A 568 -21.41 17.72 -26.02
CA ASP A 568 -21.98 18.37 -27.22
C ASP A 568 -21.50 19.81 -27.38
N GLY A 569 -21.17 20.17 -28.63
CA GLY A 569 -20.68 21.49 -29.00
C GLY A 569 -19.17 21.68 -28.81
N TRP A 570 -18.46 20.72 -28.22
CA TRP A 570 -17.00 20.72 -28.20
C TRP A 570 -16.42 20.18 -29.50
N ASN A 571 -15.31 20.74 -29.96
CA ASN A 571 -14.63 20.28 -31.16
C ASN A 571 -13.25 19.73 -30.77
N VAL A 572 -13.01 18.47 -31.15
CA VAL A 572 -11.73 17.79 -30.97
C VAL A 572 -11.10 17.59 -32.32
N LYS A 573 -9.88 18.08 -32.52
CA LYS A 573 -9.16 17.90 -33.77
C LYS A 573 -8.87 16.41 -33.99
N PRO A 574 -9.27 15.83 -35.14
CA PRO A 574 -8.99 14.44 -35.45
C PRO A 574 -7.50 14.11 -35.44
N ILE A 575 -7.16 12.93 -34.94
CA ILE A 575 -5.81 12.37 -34.95
C ILE A 575 -5.79 11.19 -35.93
N ALA A 576 -4.72 11.07 -36.72
CA ALA A 576 -4.50 9.91 -37.58
C ALA A 576 -4.29 8.64 -36.73
N PRO A 577 -4.74 7.48 -37.20
CA PRO A 577 -4.43 6.22 -36.53
C PRO A 577 -2.92 6.01 -36.32
N LEU A 578 -2.56 5.41 -35.22
CA LEU A 578 -1.19 5.11 -34.84
C LEU A 578 -0.79 3.74 -35.38
N ASP A 579 0.39 3.65 -35.97
CA ASP A 579 0.93 2.41 -36.48
C ASP A 579 1.97 1.84 -35.48
N TYR A 580 1.78 0.59 -35.10
CA TYR A 580 2.70 -0.16 -34.26
C TYR A 580 3.21 -1.38 -35.00
N SER A 581 4.52 -1.56 -35.10
CA SER A 581 5.16 -2.75 -35.65
C SER A 581 5.52 -3.78 -34.57
N VAL A 582 5.68 -3.32 -33.33
CA VAL A 582 6.01 -4.05 -32.10
C VAL A 582 5.31 -3.38 -30.93
N PRO A 583 5.25 -4.01 -29.75
CA PRO A 583 4.82 -3.34 -28.53
C PRO A 583 5.53 -2.01 -28.32
N GLY A 584 4.84 -1.01 -27.84
CA GLY A 584 5.45 0.30 -27.60
C GLY A 584 4.48 1.43 -27.33
N SER A 585 5.03 2.59 -27.02
CA SER A 585 4.28 3.79 -26.66
C SER A 585 4.43 4.89 -27.69
N GLN A 586 3.35 5.62 -27.95
CA GLN A 586 3.36 6.86 -28.72
C GLN A 586 2.69 7.98 -27.93
N LEU A 587 3.27 9.17 -27.99
CA LEU A 587 2.68 10.37 -27.41
C LEU A 587 1.86 11.08 -28.48
N ILE A 588 0.64 11.43 -28.13
CA ILE A 588 -0.27 12.19 -28.97
C ILE A 588 -0.76 13.44 -28.23
N LYS A 589 -1.34 14.37 -28.98
CA LYS A 589 -1.89 15.60 -28.46
C LYS A 589 -3.30 15.78 -28.95
N TYR A 590 -4.26 15.78 -28.04
CA TYR A 590 -5.61 16.23 -28.34
C TYR A 590 -5.66 17.76 -28.29
N VAL A 591 -6.13 18.38 -29.35
CA VAL A 591 -6.44 19.81 -29.38
C VAL A 591 -7.95 19.94 -29.25
N VAL A 592 -8.39 20.51 -28.13
CA VAL A 592 -9.79 20.58 -27.73
C VAL A 592 -10.25 22.02 -27.77
N GLN A 593 -11.32 22.30 -28.51
CA GLN A 593 -11.93 23.62 -28.64
C GLN A 593 -13.30 23.60 -27.93
N PRO A 594 -13.44 24.25 -26.76
CA PRO A 594 -14.75 24.42 -26.12
C PRO A 594 -15.68 25.34 -26.91
N PRO A 595 -17.00 25.28 -26.72
CA PRO A 595 -17.94 26.22 -27.31
C PRO A 595 -17.76 27.64 -26.74
N ALA A 596 -18.09 28.66 -27.53
CA ALA A 596 -17.85 30.06 -27.19
C ALA A 596 -18.58 30.53 -25.91
N ASN A 597 -19.71 29.95 -25.58
CA ASN A 597 -20.51 30.29 -24.42
C ASN A 597 -20.69 29.05 -23.51
N ILE A 598 -19.61 28.66 -22.84
CA ILE A 598 -19.64 27.53 -21.93
C ILE A 598 -20.07 27.97 -20.53
N ALA A 599 -20.94 27.22 -19.89
CA ALA A 599 -21.35 27.47 -18.52
C ALA A 599 -20.24 27.06 -17.53
N ILE A 600 -20.26 27.64 -16.33
CA ILE A 600 -19.41 27.19 -15.22
C ILE A 600 -19.84 25.77 -14.80
N GLY A 601 -18.87 24.86 -14.62
CA GLY A 601 -19.11 23.49 -14.17
C GLY A 601 -18.09 22.51 -14.71
N PRO A 602 -18.18 21.23 -14.31
CA PRO A 602 -17.33 20.15 -14.79
C PRO A 602 -17.83 19.59 -16.13
N TYR A 603 -16.88 19.27 -17.00
CA TYR A 603 -17.13 18.68 -18.32
C TYR A 603 -16.21 17.46 -18.49
N PRO A 604 -16.76 16.23 -18.41
CA PRO A 604 -15.94 15.02 -18.55
C PRO A 604 -15.51 14.85 -20.02
N LEU A 605 -14.28 14.44 -20.19
CA LEU A 605 -13.69 14.02 -21.45
C LEU A 605 -13.31 12.55 -21.34
N HIS A 606 -13.64 11.76 -22.36
CA HIS A 606 -13.44 10.32 -22.37
C HIS A 606 -12.49 9.91 -23.49
N PRO A 607 -11.20 9.83 -23.25
CA PRO A 607 -10.25 9.32 -24.21
C PRO A 607 -10.53 7.85 -24.52
N PHE A 608 -10.25 7.43 -25.74
CA PHE A 608 -10.38 6.04 -26.14
C PHE A 608 -9.41 5.68 -27.25
N ALA A 609 -9.05 4.41 -27.28
CA ALA A 609 -8.35 3.78 -28.38
C ALA A 609 -9.19 2.64 -28.95
N ARG A 610 -9.05 2.36 -30.26
CA ARG A 610 -9.73 1.25 -30.95
C ARG A 610 -8.72 0.41 -31.70
N LEU A 611 -8.81 -0.90 -31.49
CA LEU A 611 -8.07 -1.90 -32.24
C LEU A 611 -9.09 -2.89 -32.83
N GLY A 612 -9.28 -2.85 -34.19
CA GLY A 612 -10.42 -3.54 -34.80
C GLY A 612 -11.74 -3.01 -34.27
N ASP A 613 -12.61 -3.91 -33.81
CA ASP A 613 -13.92 -3.58 -33.24
C ASP A 613 -13.88 -3.31 -31.72
N GLU A 614 -12.74 -3.51 -31.08
CA GLU A 614 -12.59 -3.37 -29.63
C GLU A 614 -12.22 -1.93 -29.26
N THR A 615 -12.79 -1.45 -28.14
CA THR A 615 -12.55 -0.10 -27.62
C THR A 615 -11.95 -0.17 -26.23
N PHE A 616 -10.84 0.50 -26.04
CA PHE A 616 -10.05 0.58 -24.81
C PHE A 616 -10.18 1.96 -24.19
N ARG A 617 -10.28 2.01 -22.86
CA ARG A 617 -10.45 3.24 -22.07
C ARG A 617 -9.72 3.16 -20.71
N THR A 618 -8.73 2.33 -20.63
CA THR A 618 -8.04 2.01 -19.36
C THR A 618 -6.61 2.49 -19.45
N SER A 619 -6.16 3.15 -18.43
CA SER A 619 -4.75 3.42 -18.16
C SER A 619 -4.17 2.27 -17.31
N VAL A 620 -2.96 1.87 -17.61
CA VAL A 620 -2.14 0.95 -16.80
C VAL A 620 -0.75 1.57 -16.75
N GLU A 621 -0.37 2.02 -15.57
CA GLU A 621 0.91 2.71 -15.38
C GLU A 621 1.60 2.20 -14.11
N PRO A 622 2.92 2.04 -14.15
CA PRO A 622 3.67 1.67 -12.96
C PRO A 622 3.58 2.78 -11.91
N LEU A 623 3.47 2.40 -10.65
CA LEU A 623 3.47 3.36 -9.56
C LEU A 623 4.86 3.99 -9.40
N PRO A 624 4.98 5.33 -9.36
CA PRO A 624 6.28 6.00 -9.20
C PRO A 624 7.10 5.51 -8.00
N SER A 625 6.46 5.31 -6.85
CA SER A 625 7.12 4.83 -5.62
C SER A 625 7.26 3.31 -5.54
N LEU A 626 6.63 2.57 -6.47
CA LEU A 626 6.64 1.10 -6.50
C LEU A 626 6.57 0.59 -7.96
N PRO A 627 7.63 0.76 -8.77
CA PRO A 627 7.58 0.52 -10.22
C PRO A 627 7.38 -0.95 -10.63
N THR A 628 7.42 -1.89 -9.69
CA THR A 628 7.09 -3.30 -9.93
C THR A 628 5.60 -3.63 -9.82
N ARG A 629 4.77 -2.62 -9.61
CA ARG A 629 3.32 -2.75 -9.53
C ARG A 629 2.65 -1.70 -10.41
N ASP A 630 1.69 -2.14 -11.19
CA ASP A 630 0.89 -1.27 -12.03
C ASP A 630 -0.41 -0.85 -11.32
N TRP A 631 -0.83 0.36 -11.62
CA TRP A 631 -2.15 0.85 -11.28
C TRP A 631 -3.03 0.92 -12.52
N SER A 632 -4.15 0.18 -12.50
CA SER A 632 -5.12 0.15 -13.58
C SER A 632 -6.37 0.92 -13.19
N LYS A 633 -6.75 1.91 -13.99
CA LYS A 633 -7.97 2.71 -13.80
C LYS A 633 -8.61 3.09 -15.12
N PRO A 634 -9.94 3.37 -15.12
CA PRO A 634 -10.55 4.03 -16.27
C PRO A 634 -9.86 5.38 -16.51
N ASP A 635 -9.46 5.64 -17.77
CA ASP A 635 -8.82 6.89 -18.11
C ASP A 635 -9.85 7.93 -18.50
N ASN A 636 -9.90 9.02 -17.77
CA ASN A 636 -10.80 10.14 -17.98
C ASN A 636 -10.09 11.44 -17.67
N ALA A 637 -10.52 12.52 -18.30
CA ALA A 637 -10.13 13.86 -17.89
C ALA A 637 -11.39 14.69 -17.62
N THR A 638 -11.29 15.65 -16.71
CA THR A 638 -12.38 16.59 -16.43
C THR A 638 -11.93 18.02 -16.67
N VAL A 639 -12.70 18.77 -17.42
CA VAL A 639 -12.47 20.21 -17.58
C VAL A 639 -13.39 20.95 -16.64
N HIS A 640 -12.82 21.64 -15.67
CA HIS A 640 -13.52 22.50 -14.74
C HIS A 640 -13.54 23.93 -15.28
N VAL A 641 -14.69 24.35 -15.81
CA VAL A 641 -14.90 25.73 -16.20
C VAL A 641 -15.27 26.54 -14.96
N LEU A 642 -14.46 27.53 -14.60
CA LEU A 642 -14.62 28.28 -13.35
C LEU A 642 -14.42 29.80 -13.54
N ASP A 643 -15.06 30.58 -12.66
CA ASP A 643 -14.82 32.02 -12.58
C ASP A 643 -13.58 32.29 -11.74
N LEU A 644 -12.42 32.20 -12.38
CA LEU A 644 -11.12 32.47 -11.77
C LEU A 644 -10.56 33.77 -12.30
N ASN A 645 -10.28 34.71 -11.40
CA ASN A 645 -9.51 35.89 -11.65
C ASN A 645 -8.13 35.72 -11.05
N MET A 646 -7.11 35.92 -11.84
CA MET A 646 -5.71 35.80 -11.43
C MET A 646 -4.88 36.94 -12.05
N PRO A 647 -3.91 37.51 -11.30
CA PRO A 647 -2.95 38.46 -11.86
C PRO A 647 -2.18 37.82 -13.01
N ARG A 648 -1.91 38.61 -14.08
CA ARG A 648 -1.06 38.12 -15.16
C ARG A 648 0.36 37.94 -14.63
N ASP A 649 1.07 36.97 -15.17
CA ASP A 649 2.48 36.65 -14.85
C ASP A 649 2.76 36.47 -13.35
N LEU A 650 1.81 35.89 -12.61
CA LEU A 650 1.96 35.56 -11.20
C LEU A 650 3.12 34.57 -11.03
N ARG A 651 4.11 34.94 -10.23
CA ARG A 651 5.31 34.14 -10.00
C ARG A 651 5.44 33.72 -8.56
N VAL A 652 5.50 32.42 -8.34
CA VAL A 652 5.55 31.79 -7.02
C VAL A 652 6.84 30.99 -6.84
N GLY A 653 7.53 31.23 -5.73
CA GLY A 653 8.59 30.34 -5.25
C GLY A 653 7.95 29.25 -4.37
N TYR A 654 8.19 27.99 -4.65
CA TYR A 654 7.61 26.86 -3.90
C TYR A 654 8.70 26.06 -3.21
N ILE A 655 8.53 25.85 -1.90
CA ILE A 655 9.41 25.03 -1.06
C ILE A 655 8.66 23.73 -0.79
N ALA A 656 8.93 22.70 -1.57
CA ALA A 656 8.29 21.41 -1.36
C ALA A 656 8.79 20.76 -0.08
N GLY A 657 7.88 20.23 0.71
CA GLY A 657 8.18 19.41 1.88
C GLY A 657 7.92 17.95 1.60
N ASP A 658 6.68 17.55 1.73
CA ASP A 658 6.20 16.25 1.24
C ASP A 658 6.04 16.28 -0.30
N ASN A 659 5.92 15.14 -0.92
CA ASN A 659 5.64 15.08 -2.36
C ASN A 659 4.18 15.47 -2.63
N ASP A 660 3.90 16.76 -2.67
CA ASP A 660 2.57 17.28 -3.00
C ASP A 660 2.45 17.73 -4.46
N LEU A 661 1.24 17.79 -4.96
CA LEU A 661 0.90 18.17 -6.34
C LEU A 661 0.42 19.63 -6.45
N VAL A 662 0.52 20.42 -5.40
CA VAL A 662 0.14 21.85 -5.42
C VAL A 662 0.94 22.64 -6.46
N PRO A 663 2.27 22.46 -6.63
CA PRO A 663 3.02 23.15 -7.67
C PRO A 663 2.48 22.89 -9.08
N ASP A 664 2.14 21.63 -9.39
CA ASP A 664 1.62 21.25 -10.71
C ASP A 664 0.20 21.78 -10.91
N SER A 665 -0.63 21.72 -9.87
CA SER A 665 -1.97 22.32 -9.87
C SER A 665 -1.93 23.82 -10.16
N LEU A 666 -0.96 24.54 -9.61
CA LEU A 666 -0.77 25.96 -9.89
C LEU A 666 -0.26 26.22 -11.33
N ARG A 667 0.65 25.38 -11.83
CA ARG A 667 1.09 25.47 -13.23
C ARG A 667 -0.06 25.24 -14.21
N ASN A 668 -0.98 24.33 -13.89
CA ASN A 668 -2.15 24.04 -14.73
C ASN A 668 -3.10 25.24 -14.90
N ILE A 669 -3.10 26.20 -14.00
CA ILE A 669 -3.85 27.48 -14.15
C ILE A 669 -2.98 28.62 -14.70
N GLY A 670 -1.73 28.36 -15.06
CA GLY A 670 -0.83 29.34 -15.67
C GLY A 670 0.01 30.14 -14.69
N VAL A 671 0.12 29.76 -13.41
CA VAL A 671 1.05 30.34 -12.44
C VAL A 671 2.47 29.88 -12.78
N GLN A 672 3.42 30.83 -12.78
CA GLN A 672 4.84 30.50 -12.90
C GLN A 672 5.38 30.04 -11.56
N VAL A 673 5.66 28.73 -11.43
CA VAL A 673 6.14 28.13 -10.19
C VAL A 673 7.59 27.69 -10.33
N ASP A 674 8.47 28.34 -9.56
CA ASP A 674 9.88 27.96 -9.39
C ASP A 674 10.01 27.11 -8.11
N MET A 675 10.51 25.89 -8.25
CA MET A 675 10.84 25.05 -7.09
C MET A 675 12.11 25.57 -6.43
N LEU A 676 12.06 25.87 -5.13
CA LEU A 676 13.20 26.43 -4.40
C LEU A 676 14.04 25.31 -3.76
N ASP A 677 15.26 25.15 -4.28
CA ASP A 677 16.25 24.26 -3.71
C ASP A 677 17.09 24.95 -2.60
N GLU A 678 17.98 24.19 -1.97
CA GLU A 678 18.87 24.65 -0.91
C GLU A 678 19.69 25.89 -1.33
N VAL A 679 20.20 25.92 -2.57
CA VAL A 679 21.02 27.01 -3.07
C VAL A 679 20.19 28.28 -3.26
N GLN A 680 19.00 28.14 -3.81
CA GLN A 680 18.06 29.26 -4.00
C GLN A 680 17.58 29.82 -2.67
N LEU A 681 17.30 28.96 -1.70
CA LEU A 681 16.93 29.37 -0.34
C LEU A 681 18.08 30.07 0.38
N ALA A 682 19.31 29.60 0.24
CA ALA A 682 20.46 30.17 0.90
C ALA A 682 20.94 31.48 0.25
N PHE A 683 20.95 31.61 -1.09
CA PHE A 683 21.63 32.68 -1.81
C PHE A 683 20.79 33.33 -2.90
N GLY A 684 19.65 32.74 -3.31
CA GLY A 684 18.83 33.27 -4.38
C GLY A 684 18.16 34.60 -4.06
N ASP A 685 17.81 35.37 -5.10
CA ASP A 685 16.98 36.57 -4.95
C ASP A 685 15.50 36.15 -4.79
N LEU A 686 15.01 36.29 -3.57
CA LEU A 686 13.64 35.97 -3.23
C LEU A 686 12.65 37.09 -3.62
N SER A 687 13.15 38.33 -3.85
CA SER A 687 12.30 39.48 -4.15
C SER A 687 11.60 39.41 -5.52
N LYS A 688 12.05 38.50 -6.39
CA LYS A 688 11.47 38.27 -7.72
C LYS A 688 10.10 37.53 -7.67
N TYR A 689 9.73 36.94 -6.54
CA TYR A 689 8.46 36.25 -6.37
C TYR A 689 7.37 37.15 -5.83
N ASP A 690 6.17 37.01 -6.35
CA ASP A 690 4.95 37.65 -5.82
C ASP A 690 4.52 36.98 -4.51
N ALA A 691 4.71 35.70 -4.42
CA ALA A 691 4.51 34.92 -3.18
C ALA A 691 5.54 33.78 -3.09
N ILE A 692 5.87 33.40 -1.86
CA ILE A 692 6.58 32.16 -1.58
C ILE A 692 5.62 31.24 -0.80
N VAL A 693 5.52 30.00 -1.23
CA VAL A 693 4.72 28.96 -0.56
C VAL A 693 5.67 27.96 0.09
N VAL A 694 5.47 27.71 1.37
CA VAL A 694 6.09 26.61 2.11
C VAL A 694 5.06 25.50 2.13
N GLY A 695 5.31 24.44 1.36
CA GLY A 695 4.41 23.30 1.22
C GLY A 695 4.33 22.47 2.49
N ILE A 696 3.41 21.54 2.49
CA ILE A 696 3.09 20.73 3.66
C ILE A 696 4.34 20.07 4.27
N ARG A 697 4.51 20.19 5.60
CA ARG A 697 5.60 19.60 6.38
C ARG A 697 7.01 20.02 5.94
N ALA A 698 7.16 21.08 5.15
CA ALA A 698 8.47 21.48 4.62
C ALA A 698 9.46 21.84 5.73
N TYR A 699 9.04 22.50 6.79
CA TYR A 699 9.92 22.81 7.92
C TYR A 699 10.31 21.59 8.77
N GLU A 700 9.54 20.52 8.68
CA GLU A 700 9.86 19.23 9.30
C GLU A 700 10.88 18.43 8.48
N LEU A 701 10.66 18.39 7.17
CA LEU A 701 11.34 17.46 6.27
C LEU A 701 12.60 18.07 5.61
N ARG A 702 12.68 19.43 5.56
CA ARG A 702 13.76 20.15 4.90
C ARG A 702 14.52 21.07 5.88
N PRO A 703 15.66 20.59 6.38
CA PRO A 703 16.53 21.40 7.26
C PRO A 703 17.00 22.72 6.62
N ASP A 704 17.16 22.74 5.30
CA ASP A 704 17.53 23.95 4.53
C ASP A 704 16.42 25.00 4.53
N ALA A 705 15.14 24.59 4.42
CA ALA A 705 14.00 25.48 4.54
C ALA A 705 13.96 26.14 5.93
N MET A 706 14.19 25.33 6.98
CA MET A 706 14.27 25.84 8.33
C MET A 706 15.46 26.78 8.56
N ALA A 707 16.63 26.46 8.00
CA ALA A 707 17.82 27.32 8.05
C ALA A 707 17.60 28.66 7.32
N ALA A 708 16.83 28.67 6.24
CA ALA A 708 16.50 29.86 5.45
C ALA A 708 15.35 30.69 6.05
N ASN A 709 14.69 30.22 7.15
CA ASN A 709 13.49 30.89 7.67
C ASN A 709 13.69 32.38 7.97
N ALA A 710 14.84 32.78 8.50
CA ALA A 710 15.14 34.18 8.73
C ALA A 710 15.07 35.03 7.43
N ARG A 711 15.56 34.48 6.30
CA ARG A 711 15.49 35.17 4.98
C ARG A 711 14.04 35.21 4.47
N LEU A 712 13.25 34.14 4.72
CA LEU A 712 11.84 34.15 4.36
C LEU A 712 11.06 35.21 5.15
N LEU A 713 11.34 35.37 6.43
CA LEU A 713 10.73 36.43 7.24
C LEU A 713 11.21 37.81 6.83
N ASP A 714 12.47 37.97 6.42
CA ASP A 714 12.97 39.24 5.85
C ASP A 714 12.32 39.56 4.49
N TYR A 715 12.05 38.56 3.66
CA TYR A 715 11.25 38.71 2.44
C TYR A 715 9.86 39.28 2.77
N VAL A 716 9.19 38.74 3.81
CA VAL A 716 7.89 39.28 4.29
C VAL A 716 8.04 40.75 4.72
N LYS A 717 9.00 41.06 5.59
CA LYS A 717 9.20 42.42 6.09
C LYS A 717 9.41 43.43 4.95
N ASN A 718 10.01 43.00 3.84
CA ASN A 718 10.27 43.82 2.66
C ASN A 718 9.08 43.92 1.69
N GLY A 719 7.95 43.26 1.95
CA GLY A 719 6.73 43.42 1.19
C GLY A 719 6.24 42.16 0.47
N GLY A 720 6.94 41.02 0.62
CA GLY A 720 6.53 39.76 0.04
C GLY A 720 5.36 39.08 0.78
N THR A 721 4.70 38.15 0.14
CA THR A 721 3.70 37.28 0.73
C THR A 721 4.28 35.89 0.97
N LEU A 722 4.28 35.41 2.21
CA LEU A 722 4.70 34.06 2.59
C LEU A 722 3.46 33.28 3.06
N LEU A 723 3.10 32.24 2.30
CA LEU A 723 2.05 31.29 2.64
C LEU A 723 2.70 30.02 3.15
N VAL A 724 2.36 29.61 4.38
CA VAL A 724 2.85 28.37 4.99
C VAL A 724 1.65 27.42 5.12
N GLU A 725 1.74 26.28 4.44
CA GLU A 725 0.78 25.19 4.57
C GLU A 725 1.04 24.43 5.88
N TYR A 726 0.21 23.45 6.20
CA TYR A 726 0.27 22.83 7.52
C TYR A 726 1.64 22.18 7.82
N GLU A 727 1.99 22.27 9.09
CA GLU A 727 3.13 21.58 9.70
C GLU A 727 2.63 20.77 10.89
N ARG A 728 3.29 19.67 11.24
CA ARG A 728 2.88 18.89 12.41
C ARG A 728 3.22 19.63 13.72
N ASP A 729 2.40 19.41 14.74
CA ASP A 729 2.45 20.13 16.02
C ASP A 729 3.81 20.08 16.70
N PHE A 730 4.52 18.96 16.69
CA PHE A 730 5.84 18.83 17.30
C PHE A 730 6.91 19.64 16.57
N ALA A 731 6.88 19.67 15.23
CA ALA A 731 7.81 20.46 14.44
C ALA A 731 7.50 21.95 14.58
N TRP A 732 6.23 22.34 14.42
CA TRP A 732 5.79 23.70 14.60
C TRP A 732 6.14 24.27 15.99
N ASN A 733 5.76 23.57 17.04
CA ASN A 733 5.97 24.02 18.42
C ASN A 733 7.45 24.08 18.81
N ARG A 734 8.29 23.25 18.18
CA ARG A 734 9.73 23.24 18.36
C ARG A 734 10.43 24.38 17.65
N TYR A 735 10.09 24.60 16.38
CA TYR A 735 10.85 25.52 15.53
C TYR A 735 10.30 26.95 15.55
N GLN A 736 8.99 27.14 15.79
CA GLN A 736 8.33 28.45 15.80
C GLN A 736 8.69 29.31 14.57
N PRO A 737 8.44 28.83 13.34
CA PRO A 737 8.92 29.48 12.11
C PRO A 737 8.18 30.79 11.78
N ALA A 738 7.09 31.09 12.46
CA ALA A 738 6.26 32.28 12.22
C ALA A 738 6.88 33.56 12.81
N PRO A 739 6.56 34.75 12.28
CA PRO A 739 7.11 36.01 12.77
C PRO A 739 6.69 36.34 14.19
N PHE A 740 5.54 35.88 14.64
CA PHE A 740 5.03 36.06 15.99
C PHE A 740 4.60 34.70 16.58
N LYS A 741 4.55 34.60 17.89
CA LYS A 741 4.28 33.34 18.58
C LYS A 741 2.95 32.75 18.15
N ALA A 742 2.95 31.49 17.78
CA ALA A 742 1.77 30.69 17.47
C ALA A 742 2.02 29.22 17.87
N MET A 743 1.02 28.57 18.48
CA MET A 743 1.16 27.23 19.02
C MET A 743 0.03 26.33 18.53
N MET A 744 0.35 25.08 18.34
CA MET A 744 -0.59 24.00 18.10
C MET A 744 -0.81 23.19 19.38
N ALA A 745 -1.98 22.64 19.56
CA ALA A 745 -2.25 21.69 20.62
C ALA A 745 -1.51 20.36 20.36
N ARG A 746 -1.21 19.60 21.42
CA ARG A 746 -0.59 18.27 21.27
C ARG A 746 -1.46 17.28 20.50
N GLN A 747 -2.76 17.37 20.68
CA GLN A 747 -3.72 16.69 19.82
C GLN A 747 -4.10 17.66 18.69
N ALA A 748 -3.81 17.28 17.46
CA ALA A 748 -4.07 18.11 16.30
C ALA A 748 -5.53 18.57 16.25
N VAL A 749 -5.75 19.88 16.20
CA VAL A 749 -7.07 20.45 15.95
C VAL A 749 -7.33 20.30 14.44
N ARG A 750 -8.45 19.67 14.11
CA ARG A 750 -8.84 19.39 12.73
C ARG A 750 -10.35 19.42 12.54
N VAL A 751 -10.80 19.57 11.31
CA VAL A 751 -12.19 19.50 10.90
C VAL A 751 -12.33 18.45 9.82
N THR A 752 -12.86 17.31 10.19
CA THR A 752 -12.84 16.07 9.41
C THR A 752 -14.02 15.88 8.48
N ASN A 753 -15.08 16.68 8.63
CA ASN A 753 -16.21 16.62 7.72
C ASN A 753 -16.00 17.63 6.58
N PRO A 754 -15.81 17.20 5.32
CA PRO A 754 -15.63 18.11 4.19
C PRO A 754 -16.85 19.01 3.93
N ASP A 755 -18.02 18.65 4.44
CA ASP A 755 -19.24 19.44 4.35
C ASP A 755 -19.48 20.36 5.56
N SER A 756 -18.53 20.40 6.51
CA SER A 756 -18.62 21.26 7.69
C SER A 756 -18.86 22.73 7.31
N PRO A 757 -19.77 23.41 8.03
CA PRO A 757 -20.08 24.83 7.76
C PRO A 757 -18.84 25.70 7.95
N VAL A 758 -18.75 26.72 7.09
CA VAL A 758 -17.68 27.73 7.14
C VAL A 758 -18.27 29.07 7.49
N ARG A 759 -17.62 29.76 8.42
CA ARG A 759 -18.00 31.14 8.82
C ARG A 759 -16.84 32.10 8.51
N PHE A 760 -17.12 33.18 7.79
CA PHE A 760 -16.13 34.25 7.56
C PHE A 760 -16.05 35.15 8.81
N LEU A 761 -14.85 35.20 9.40
CA LEU A 761 -14.58 36.00 10.60
C LEU A 761 -14.22 37.46 10.25
N VAL A 762 -13.62 37.66 9.09
CA VAL A 762 -13.24 38.96 8.53
C VAL A 762 -13.76 39.06 7.09
N PRO A 763 -15.05 39.18 6.86
CA PRO A 763 -15.64 39.10 5.51
C PRO A 763 -15.14 40.15 4.53
N ASP A 764 -14.69 41.31 5.01
CA ASP A 764 -14.14 42.39 4.17
C ASP A 764 -12.63 42.25 3.88
N SER A 765 -11.99 41.17 4.33
CA SER A 765 -10.57 40.94 4.09
C SER A 765 -10.26 40.85 2.59
N PRO A 766 -9.21 41.51 2.10
CA PRO A 766 -8.75 41.32 0.72
C PRO A 766 -8.49 39.86 0.36
N LEU A 767 -8.04 39.03 1.32
CA LEU A 767 -7.80 37.61 1.16
C LEU A 767 -9.07 36.81 0.78
N LEU A 768 -10.25 37.33 1.15
CA LEU A 768 -11.55 36.75 0.77
C LEU A 768 -12.22 37.48 -0.41
N ASN A 769 -11.66 38.60 -0.89
CA ASN A 769 -12.35 39.41 -1.88
C ASN A 769 -11.51 39.77 -3.11
N THR A 770 -10.19 39.51 -3.12
CA THR A 770 -9.30 39.96 -4.21
C THR A 770 -8.23 38.91 -4.53
N PRO A 771 -8.07 38.50 -5.78
CA PRO A 771 -8.84 38.90 -6.96
C PRO A 771 -10.19 38.23 -7.13
N ASN A 772 -10.53 37.22 -6.31
CA ASN A 772 -11.80 36.51 -6.34
C ASN A 772 -12.63 36.83 -5.11
N LYS A 773 -13.94 37.05 -5.28
CA LYS A 773 -14.84 37.13 -4.14
C LYS A 773 -15.19 35.72 -3.70
N ILE A 774 -14.69 35.31 -2.55
CA ILE A 774 -14.94 34.01 -1.93
C ILE A 774 -16.30 34.04 -1.26
N THR A 775 -17.06 32.97 -1.47
CA THR A 775 -18.40 32.74 -0.92
C THR A 775 -18.47 31.40 -0.24
N LEU A 776 -19.55 31.09 0.45
CA LEU A 776 -19.74 29.76 1.05
C LEU A 776 -19.78 28.64 -0.01
N ALA A 777 -20.19 28.96 -1.24
CA ALA A 777 -20.20 28.00 -2.35
C ALA A 777 -18.78 27.52 -2.74
N ASP A 778 -17.74 28.32 -2.47
CA ASP A 778 -16.35 27.92 -2.77
C ASP A 778 -15.84 26.79 -1.84
N PHE A 779 -16.60 26.44 -0.82
CA PHE A 779 -16.33 25.32 0.07
C PHE A 779 -17.17 24.08 -0.22
N ASN A 780 -17.99 24.09 -1.26
CA ASN A 780 -18.76 22.92 -1.69
C ASN A 780 -17.86 21.96 -2.48
N GLY A 781 -18.09 20.67 -2.29
CA GLY A 781 -17.37 19.62 -3.01
C GLY A 781 -15.93 19.40 -2.55
N TRP A 782 -15.51 20.01 -1.45
CA TRP A 782 -14.24 19.67 -0.82
C TRP A 782 -14.24 18.20 -0.44
N ILE A 783 -13.06 17.58 -0.55
CA ILE A 783 -12.91 16.13 -0.36
C ILE A 783 -12.27 15.84 1.00
N GLN A 784 -12.51 14.67 1.52
CA GLN A 784 -11.92 14.06 2.69
C GLN A 784 -12.10 14.86 3.99
N GLU A 785 -11.52 16.06 4.14
CA GLU A 785 -11.62 16.92 5.31
C GLU A 785 -11.46 18.39 4.97
N ARG A 786 -11.81 19.30 5.90
CA ARG A 786 -11.55 20.74 5.73
C ARG A 786 -10.09 21.09 5.98
N GLY A 787 -9.46 20.39 6.91
CA GLY A 787 -8.08 20.62 7.24
C GLY A 787 -7.64 20.12 8.62
N VAL A 788 -6.34 20.21 8.86
CA VAL A 788 -5.66 19.65 10.02
C VAL A 788 -4.54 20.56 10.53
N TYR A 789 -4.06 20.30 11.72
CA TYR A 789 -2.99 21.05 12.41
C TYR A 789 -3.31 22.54 12.56
N PHE A 790 -4.55 22.87 12.90
CA PHE A 790 -4.96 24.23 13.17
C PHE A 790 -4.25 24.79 14.42
N TRP A 791 -3.87 26.06 14.36
CA TRP A 791 -3.34 26.72 15.54
C TRP A 791 -4.36 26.76 16.66
N SER A 792 -3.90 26.53 17.90
CA SER A 792 -4.73 26.61 19.10
C SER A 792 -4.62 27.94 19.83
N THR A 793 -3.45 28.56 19.77
CA THR A 793 -3.19 29.90 20.37
C THR A 793 -2.20 30.67 19.54
N TRP A 794 -2.38 31.98 19.45
CA TRP A 794 -1.49 32.86 18.70
C TRP A 794 -1.46 34.29 19.24
N ASP A 795 -0.44 35.05 18.83
CA ASP A 795 -0.26 36.45 19.15
C ASP A 795 -1.41 37.30 18.58
N PRO A 796 -1.93 38.33 19.30
CA PRO A 796 -3.06 39.19 18.86
C PRO A 796 -2.86 39.90 17.53
N ARG A 797 -1.64 40.01 17.02
CA ARG A 797 -1.37 40.57 15.69
C ARG A 797 -1.89 39.69 14.55
N TYR A 798 -2.08 38.41 14.80
CA TYR A 798 -2.72 37.53 13.84
C TYR A 798 -4.23 37.68 13.83
N LYS A 799 -4.82 37.54 12.65
CA LYS A 799 -6.25 37.51 12.42
C LYS A 799 -6.65 36.19 11.81
N ALA A 800 -7.61 35.52 12.41
CA ALA A 800 -8.25 34.36 11.84
C ALA A 800 -9.28 34.76 10.79
N LEU A 801 -9.28 34.11 9.64
CA LEU A 801 -10.19 34.40 8.53
C LEU A 801 -11.46 33.54 8.55
N LEU A 802 -11.32 32.28 8.96
CA LEU A 802 -12.39 31.29 8.91
C LEU A 802 -12.66 30.68 10.29
N GLY A 803 -13.93 30.45 10.57
CA GLY A 803 -14.40 29.56 11.61
C GLY A 803 -14.94 28.28 10.97
N LEU A 804 -14.50 27.14 11.44
CA LEU A 804 -14.80 25.82 10.92
C LEU A 804 -15.18 24.88 12.06
N GLN A 805 -16.09 23.96 11.84
CA GLN A 805 -16.65 23.19 12.95
C GLN A 805 -17.17 21.84 12.49
N ASP A 806 -16.68 20.74 13.09
CA ASP A 806 -17.35 19.46 13.00
C ASP A 806 -18.63 19.44 13.85
N PRO A 807 -19.64 18.65 13.52
CA PRO A 807 -20.88 18.58 14.30
C PRO A 807 -20.62 18.30 15.79
N ASN A 808 -21.25 19.10 16.66
CA ASN A 808 -21.16 19.01 18.13
C ASN A 808 -19.76 19.31 18.72
N GLU A 809 -18.87 19.93 17.96
CA GLU A 809 -17.55 20.37 18.45
C GLU A 809 -17.46 21.89 18.55
N PRO A 810 -16.53 22.43 19.32
CA PRO A 810 -16.23 23.86 19.33
C PRO A 810 -15.73 24.34 17.97
N GLU A 811 -16.07 25.57 17.59
CA GLU A 811 -15.55 26.19 16.39
C GLU A 811 -14.03 26.35 16.45
N ALA A 812 -13.34 25.87 15.44
CA ALA A 812 -11.91 26.01 15.26
C ALA A 812 -11.62 27.18 14.31
N THR A 813 -10.79 28.13 14.74
CA THR A 813 -10.50 29.35 13.99
C THR A 813 -9.05 29.48 13.52
N GLY A 814 -8.19 28.54 13.92
CA GLY A 814 -6.76 28.53 13.59
C GLY A 814 -6.39 27.91 12.25
N GLY A 815 -7.36 27.57 11.41
CA GLY A 815 -7.13 26.87 10.13
C GLY A 815 -6.70 27.77 8.98
N LEU A 816 -7.01 29.07 9.03
CA LEU A 816 -6.52 30.08 8.09
C LEU A 816 -6.31 31.40 8.83
N VAL A 817 -5.05 31.74 9.04
CA VAL A 817 -4.62 32.85 9.90
C VAL A 817 -3.57 33.69 9.20
N TYR A 818 -3.61 35.01 9.34
CA TYR A 818 -2.63 35.91 8.75
C TYR A 818 -2.20 37.04 9.66
N ALA A 819 -1.02 37.59 9.40
CA ALA A 819 -0.53 38.83 10.01
C ALA A 819 0.34 39.63 9.05
N HIS A 820 0.34 40.94 9.20
CA HIS A 820 1.37 41.78 8.57
C HIS A 820 2.62 41.80 9.42
N ASP A 821 3.80 41.64 8.76
CA ASP A 821 5.12 41.89 9.34
C ASP A 821 5.88 42.81 8.42
N GLY A 822 6.24 44.01 8.88
CA GLY A 822 6.79 45.04 8.04
C GLY A 822 5.80 45.50 6.95
N LYS A 823 6.20 45.35 5.69
CA LYS A 823 5.39 45.74 4.52
C LYS A 823 4.62 44.57 3.91
N GLY A 824 4.93 43.35 4.28
CA GLY A 824 4.41 42.13 3.66
C GLY A 824 3.40 41.39 4.52
N LEU A 825 3.12 40.18 4.09
CA LEU A 825 2.06 39.38 4.61
C LEU A 825 2.56 37.95 4.90
N TYR A 826 2.32 37.49 6.11
CA TYR A 826 2.51 36.10 6.53
C TYR A 826 1.15 35.44 6.67
N ILE A 827 0.98 34.28 6.05
CA ILE A 827 -0.26 33.49 6.09
C ILE A 827 0.09 32.07 6.53
N TYR A 828 -0.69 31.54 7.46
CA TYR A 828 -0.69 30.11 7.80
C TYR A 828 -2.02 29.50 7.40
N THR A 829 -1.96 28.33 6.77
CA THR A 829 -3.16 27.54 6.47
C THR A 829 -2.96 26.08 6.87
N GLY A 830 -3.93 25.56 7.58
CA GLY A 830 -4.12 24.12 7.83
C GLY A 830 -5.24 23.53 6.98
N LEU A 831 -5.71 24.25 5.96
CA LEU A 831 -6.71 23.75 5.00
C LEU A 831 -6.04 22.77 4.05
N ASP A 832 -6.78 21.74 3.62
CA ASP A 832 -6.26 20.61 2.84
C ASP A 832 -6.06 20.92 1.35
N PHE A 833 -5.45 22.06 1.03
CA PHE A 833 -5.18 22.47 -0.36
C PHE A 833 -4.38 21.44 -1.16
N PHE A 834 -3.51 20.68 -0.51
CA PHE A 834 -2.72 19.63 -1.15
C PHE A 834 -3.56 18.47 -1.69
N ARG A 835 -4.82 18.33 -1.24
CA ARG A 835 -5.81 17.40 -1.78
C ARG A 835 -6.79 18.09 -2.73
N GLU A 836 -7.27 19.26 -2.33
CA GLU A 836 -8.32 19.97 -3.05
C GLU A 836 -7.88 20.48 -4.42
N LEU A 837 -6.62 20.96 -4.53
CA LEU A 837 -6.12 21.48 -5.79
C LEU A 837 -5.89 20.36 -6.82
N PRO A 838 -5.20 19.25 -6.49
CA PRO A 838 -5.09 18.13 -7.42
C PRO A 838 -6.43 17.50 -7.82
N ALA A 839 -7.41 17.52 -6.93
CA ALA A 839 -8.77 17.04 -7.20
C ALA A 839 -9.62 18.02 -8.05
N GLY A 840 -9.05 19.15 -8.46
CA GLY A 840 -9.74 20.10 -9.34
C GLY A 840 -10.86 20.88 -8.68
N ILE A 841 -10.86 21.10 -7.36
CA ILE A 841 -11.93 21.80 -6.63
C ILE A 841 -11.89 23.32 -6.92
N PRO A 842 -12.86 23.88 -7.67
CA PRO A 842 -12.77 25.25 -8.16
C PRO A 842 -12.66 26.29 -7.05
N GLY A 843 -13.40 26.09 -5.94
CA GLY A 843 -13.39 27.04 -4.82
C GLY A 843 -12.05 27.08 -4.09
N ALA A 844 -11.37 25.94 -4.00
CA ALA A 844 -10.02 25.86 -3.43
C ALA A 844 -9.03 26.65 -4.29
N TYR A 845 -9.07 26.51 -5.62
CA TYR A 845 -8.24 27.32 -6.53
C TYR A 845 -8.49 28.83 -6.36
N ARG A 846 -9.76 29.25 -6.28
CA ARG A 846 -10.12 30.66 -6.11
C ARG A 846 -9.57 31.24 -4.80
N LEU A 847 -9.70 30.49 -3.71
CA LEU A 847 -9.17 30.88 -2.41
C LEU A 847 -7.62 30.89 -2.42
N PHE A 848 -7.00 29.82 -2.91
CA PHE A 848 -5.54 29.73 -2.95
C PHE A 848 -4.91 30.88 -3.79
N VAL A 849 -5.48 31.17 -4.97
CA VAL A 849 -5.05 32.29 -5.80
C VAL A 849 -5.17 33.62 -5.05
N ASN A 850 -6.22 33.82 -4.26
CA ASN A 850 -6.32 35.01 -3.41
C ASN A 850 -5.16 35.08 -2.42
N LEU A 851 -4.82 33.96 -1.76
CA LEU A 851 -3.76 33.94 -0.74
C LEU A 851 -2.40 34.29 -1.32
N ILE A 852 -2.09 33.88 -2.56
CA ILE A 852 -0.80 34.13 -3.21
C ILE A 852 -0.74 35.41 -4.07
N SER A 853 -1.86 36.17 -4.17
CA SER A 853 -1.97 37.34 -5.04
C SER A 853 -1.97 38.69 -4.28
N GLN A 854 -1.46 38.74 -3.06
CA GLN A 854 -1.59 39.90 -2.19
C GLN A 854 -0.42 40.90 -2.27
N THR A 855 0.69 40.51 -2.86
CA THR A 855 1.82 41.42 -3.00
C THR A 855 1.48 42.54 -3.99
N PRO A 856 1.60 43.83 -3.59
CA PRO A 856 1.40 44.94 -4.51
C PRO A 856 2.47 44.94 -5.61
N ARG A 857 2.05 44.77 -6.85
CA ARG A 857 2.96 44.92 -8.00
C ARG A 857 3.21 46.41 -8.21
N PRO A 858 4.48 46.83 -8.44
CA PRO A 858 4.72 48.17 -9.00
C PRO A 858 3.86 48.27 -10.27
N GLN A 859 2.97 49.25 -10.33
CA GLN A 859 2.29 49.57 -11.58
C GLN A 859 3.38 49.85 -12.59
N ASN A 860 3.73 48.90 -13.42
CA ASN A 860 4.59 49.13 -14.55
C ASN A 860 3.86 50.16 -15.43
N LEU A 861 4.34 51.37 -15.39
CA LEU A 861 4.10 52.37 -16.43
C LEU A 861 4.15 51.65 -17.78
N GLN A 862 3.08 51.73 -18.52
CA GLN A 862 2.87 51.20 -19.88
C GLN A 862 4.05 51.46 -20.79
#